data_7bed3a731ae30898d8a48bbc6c3d7283
#
_entry.id   7bed3a731ae30898d8a48bbc6c3d7283
#
_cell.length_a   1.000
_cell.length_b   1.000
_cell.length_c   1.000
_cell.angle_alpha   90.00
_cell.angle_beta   90.00
_cell.angle_gamma   90.00
#
_symmetry.space_group_name_H-M   'P 1'
#
loop_
_entity.id
_entity.type
_entity.pdbx_description
1 polymer ?
#
loop_
_entity_poly.entity_id
_entity_poly.type
_entity_poly.pdbx_seq_one_letter_code
_entity_poly.pdbx_strand_id
1 'polypeptide(L)'
;MAATIPVSSSTLGFPRMGPNRELKFALEKFWRHKITENELYDVAHTVEAANWKAQLDRGVDSVPVGMFTLYDHVLDWTYYLGCAPERFQQLKVSLEQYFAMARGMDGIPALDMTKWFDTNYHYEVPEFDVKTCPKANFEPFLDHVKRAFKVVGEEKTVPVVLGPLTYLSLGKFDGVTFDKLFEEILPLYKQLFDSLRELGVKNVQIHEPSLVSNAAEKLVKYIPRVYGSENENGIIDHSTISVNLVTYFEEVHPDVYQWFLRSKVAAISLDFTRGDNLLIVRKFGFADGKCLGAGVIDGRSVWKFVPQKTLALLQDILGVLQANKDTSLSIQMSCSLQHVPYTTKCEQSLDTGDIKGLLGVLSFAYEKLSELDLLKTITIKGKQICLNAVSEVEKHWDTYYHENPPKETVHSRLSNVTDADLARPSPFPQRRQHQLKGLPILPTTTIGSFPQTPQIRALRRKLKSGEISIESYRARIDEQIAYNIGVQEALGLDILVHGEPERTDMVEYFAEKLDGFAFTQNGWVQSYGSRCVRPPIIFADLVRPVSMTVREFVVAQSFTSKSVKGMLTGPVTILNWSFARQDISRKDQAFQLALCLRDEVADLEAANCSVIQVDEPALREGMPLKASKKDAYLKWAVDAFRLSTAVAKNETSIHTHMCYCEFADCMNAIDALDADVNSIENARSDDETIRSFKEIGYLRGIGPGTYDIHSPVVQPTEAIVQKLQSFLNLLPAEQIVVNPDCGLKTRKWPETIAALRNMVDATLQVRASL
;
A
#
# COMPACT_ATOMS: atom_id res chain seq x y z
N MET A 1 41.16 17.06 -20.45
CA MET A 1 40.55 15.86 -19.79
C MET A 1 39.44 16.43 -18.93
N ALA A 2 38.18 16.12 -19.24
CA ALA A 2 37.10 16.43 -18.33
C ALA A 2 37.37 15.64 -17.02
N ALA A 3 37.34 16.33 -15.88
CA ALA A 3 37.51 15.68 -14.58
C ALA A 3 36.45 14.57 -14.47
N THR A 4 36.88 13.34 -14.23
CA THR A 4 35.98 12.22 -14.04
C THR A 4 35.25 12.41 -12.71
N ILE A 5 33.92 12.57 -12.77
CA ILE A 5 33.07 12.68 -11.59
C ILE A 5 33.23 11.40 -10.74
N PRO A 6 33.55 11.50 -9.44
CA PRO A 6 33.56 10.35 -8.54
C PRO A 6 32.18 9.70 -8.48
N VAL A 7 32.12 8.35 -8.63
CA VAL A 7 30.88 7.58 -8.64
C VAL A 7 30.93 6.52 -7.54
N SER A 8 29.88 6.48 -6.72
CA SER A 8 29.66 5.48 -5.68
C SER A 8 28.27 4.83 -5.83
N SER A 9 27.95 3.89 -4.95
CA SER A 9 26.64 3.25 -4.88
C SER A 9 26.11 3.18 -3.46
N SER A 10 24.80 3.31 -3.30
CA SER A 10 24.10 3.15 -2.02
C SER A 10 22.71 2.57 -2.24
N THR A 11 22.17 1.95 -1.21
CA THR A 11 20.73 1.62 -1.15
C THR A 11 20.02 2.55 -0.15
N LEU A 12 18.67 2.47 -0.13
CA LEU A 12 17.83 3.28 0.76
C LEU A 12 17.01 2.40 1.73
N GLY A 13 17.41 1.16 1.89
CA GLY A 13 16.77 0.15 2.73
C GLY A 13 16.59 -1.20 2.03
N PHE A 14 16.29 -2.25 2.79
CA PHE A 14 16.22 -3.63 2.29
C PHE A 14 15.05 -4.38 2.93
N PRO A 15 14.51 -5.48 2.33
CA PRO A 15 13.41 -6.24 2.91
C PRO A 15 13.73 -6.80 4.30
N ARG A 16 12.80 -6.64 5.25
CA ARG A 16 13.04 -6.94 6.67
C ARG A 16 12.57 -8.31 7.11
N MET A 17 11.62 -8.91 6.40
CA MET A 17 11.01 -10.18 6.82
C MET A 17 11.95 -11.39 6.68
N GLY A 18 13.04 -11.25 5.93
CA GLY A 18 13.93 -12.34 5.53
C GLY A 18 13.42 -13.09 4.29
N PRO A 19 14.30 -13.86 3.60
CA PRO A 19 13.97 -14.54 2.36
C PRO A 19 12.85 -15.58 2.51
N ASN A 20 12.66 -16.16 3.70
CA ASN A 20 11.58 -17.13 4.00
C ASN A 20 10.64 -16.64 5.08
N ARG A 21 10.57 -15.33 5.31
CA ARG A 21 9.75 -14.68 6.33
C ARG A 21 10.13 -15.08 7.76
N GLU A 22 11.41 -15.24 8.03
CA GLU A 22 11.95 -15.67 9.33
C GLU A 22 11.48 -14.74 10.45
N LEU A 23 11.57 -13.41 10.25
CA LEU A 23 11.14 -12.43 11.23
C LEU A 23 9.62 -12.52 11.48
N LYS A 24 8.80 -12.68 10.43
CA LYS A 24 7.34 -12.87 10.59
C LYS A 24 7.02 -14.01 11.56
N PHE A 25 7.62 -15.18 11.34
CA PHE A 25 7.33 -16.34 12.16
C PHE A 25 7.87 -16.20 13.58
N ALA A 26 8.98 -15.52 13.77
CA ALA A 26 9.51 -15.21 15.09
C ALA A 26 8.58 -14.26 15.87
N LEU A 27 8.12 -13.18 15.24
CA LEU A 27 7.15 -12.24 15.83
C LEU A 27 5.87 -12.96 16.25
N GLU A 28 5.28 -13.77 15.37
CA GLU A 28 4.05 -14.50 15.69
C GLU A 28 4.23 -15.55 16.80
N LYS A 29 5.42 -16.15 16.93
CA LYS A 29 5.75 -17.04 18.05
C LYS A 29 5.92 -16.26 19.35
N PHE A 30 6.59 -15.10 19.30
CA PHE A 30 6.77 -14.23 20.44
C PHE A 30 5.42 -13.74 21.00
N TRP A 31 4.54 -13.22 20.16
CA TRP A 31 3.21 -12.78 20.58
C TRP A 31 2.30 -13.89 21.12
N ARG A 32 2.64 -15.14 20.84
CA ARG A 32 1.99 -16.34 21.40
C ARG A 32 2.74 -16.92 22.60
N HIS A 33 3.74 -16.19 23.12
CA HIS A 33 4.60 -16.62 24.24
C HIS A 33 5.30 -17.97 24.00
N LYS A 34 5.67 -18.28 22.74
CA LYS A 34 6.36 -19.51 22.36
C LYS A 34 7.87 -19.36 22.29
N ILE A 35 8.35 -18.15 22.24
CA ILE A 35 9.78 -17.79 22.29
C ILE A 35 9.96 -16.58 23.20
N THR A 36 11.15 -16.43 23.74
CA THR A 36 11.57 -15.32 24.58
C THR A 36 11.93 -14.08 23.74
N GLU A 37 12.08 -12.95 24.40
CA GLU A 37 12.55 -11.71 23.77
C GLU A 37 13.95 -11.88 23.16
N ASN A 38 14.87 -12.54 23.86
CA ASN A 38 16.22 -12.81 23.35
C ASN A 38 16.19 -13.66 22.07
N GLU A 39 15.38 -14.73 22.04
CA GLU A 39 15.20 -15.56 20.84
C GLU A 39 14.60 -14.78 19.67
N LEU A 40 13.71 -13.82 19.92
CA LEU A 40 13.19 -12.90 18.88
C LEU A 40 14.31 -12.03 18.33
N TYR A 41 15.10 -11.40 19.21
CA TYR A 41 16.24 -10.57 18.79
C TYR A 41 17.31 -11.38 18.05
N ASP A 42 17.59 -12.62 18.43
CA ASP A 42 18.55 -13.48 17.74
C ASP A 42 18.15 -13.71 16.27
N VAL A 43 16.84 -13.97 16.02
CA VAL A 43 16.34 -14.09 14.65
C VAL A 43 16.42 -12.76 13.92
N ALA A 44 15.99 -11.66 14.54
CA ALA A 44 16.03 -10.32 13.95
C ALA A 44 17.45 -9.92 13.56
N HIS A 45 18.41 -10.05 14.46
CA HIS A 45 19.83 -9.72 14.22
C HIS A 45 20.46 -10.61 13.13
N THR A 46 20.06 -11.89 13.07
CA THR A 46 20.52 -12.81 12.01
C THR A 46 20.06 -12.35 10.63
N VAL A 47 18.78 -11.99 10.49
CA VAL A 47 18.21 -11.49 9.23
C VAL A 47 18.83 -10.14 8.86
N GLU A 48 18.97 -9.24 9.82
CA GLU A 48 19.56 -7.92 9.62
C GLU A 48 21.02 -8.02 9.14
N ALA A 49 21.85 -8.84 9.81
CA ALA A 49 23.24 -9.06 9.41
C ALA A 49 23.36 -9.71 8.02
N ALA A 50 22.47 -10.65 7.69
CA ALA A 50 22.41 -11.25 6.35
C ALA A 50 22.07 -10.22 5.27
N ASN A 51 21.17 -9.27 5.55
CA ASN A 51 20.83 -8.19 4.65
C ASN A 51 22.01 -7.23 4.40
N TRP A 52 22.76 -6.89 5.43
CA TRP A 52 23.96 -6.08 5.28
C TRP A 52 25.04 -6.81 4.46
N LYS A 53 25.26 -8.10 4.75
CA LYS A 53 26.21 -8.91 4.01
C LYS A 53 25.86 -9.06 2.53
N ALA A 54 24.56 -9.25 2.22
CA ALA A 54 24.11 -9.34 0.84
C ALA A 54 24.46 -8.08 0.03
N GLN A 55 24.36 -6.90 0.63
CA GLN A 55 24.72 -5.63 0.02
C GLN A 55 26.24 -5.48 -0.15
N LEU A 56 27.03 -5.85 0.86
CA LEU A 56 28.49 -5.84 0.78
C LEU A 56 29.02 -6.79 -0.29
N ASP A 57 28.50 -8.02 -0.33
CA ASP A 57 28.92 -9.06 -1.30
C ASP A 57 28.62 -8.64 -2.76
N ARG A 58 27.72 -7.67 -2.96
CA ARG A 58 27.35 -7.06 -4.25
C ARG A 58 28.02 -5.70 -4.50
N GLY A 59 29.03 -5.36 -3.73
CA GLY A 59 29.86 -4.17 -3.98
C GLY A 59 29.19 -2.83 -3.70
N VAL A 60 28.15 -2.80 -2.84
CA VAL A 60 27.55 -1.54 -2.37
C VAL A 60 28.57 -0.78 -1.51
N ASP A 61 28.78 0.51 -1.83
CA ASP A 61 29.78 1.34 -1.15
C ASP A 61 29.27 1.91 0.18
N SER A 62 27.99 2.22 0.25
CA SER A 62 27.33 2.78 1.45
C SER A 62 26.11 1.94 1.82
N VAL A 63 26.13 1.27 2.97
CA VAL A 63 25.07 0.37 3.42
C VAL A 63 24.21 1.06 4.46
N PRO A 64 22.88 1.26 4.21
CA PRO A 64 21.97 1.86 5.19
C PRO A 64 21.73 0.92 6.35
N VAL A 65 21.74 1.49 7.57
CA VAL A 65 21.47 0.76 8.82
C VAL A 65 20.46 1.51 9.69
N GLY A 66 19.78 0.79 10.61
CA GLY A 66 18.76 1.39 11.48
C GLY A 66 17.37 1.48 10.87
N MET A 67 17.14 0.89 9.70
CA MET A 67 15.80 0.73 9.10
C MET A 67 15.18 -0.66 9.35
N PHE A 68 15.90 -1.55 9.98
CA PHE A 68 15.36 -2.85 10.36
C PHE A 68 14.48 -2.68 11.60
N THR A 69 13.20 -3.01 11.48
CA THR A 69 12.21 -2.82 12.53
C THR A 69 11.52 -4.14 12.89
N LEU A 70 11.07 -4.27 14.11
CA LEU A 70 10.25 -5.40 14.55
C LEU A 70 8.78 -5.27 14.12
N TYR A 71 8.31 -4.05 13.85
CA TYR A 71 6.91 -3.84 13.43
C TYR A 71 6.82 -2.78 12.32
N ASP A 72 7.15 -1.53 12.62
CA ASP A 72 7.07 -0.39 11.70
C ASP A 72 8.14 0.66 12.02
N HIS A 73 8.75 1.22 10.97
CA HIS A 73 9.84 2.19 11.15
C HIS A 73 9.38 3.58 11.65
N VAL A 74 8.13 4.00 11.43
CA VAL A 74 7.59 5.23 12.02
C VAL A 74 7.29 5.02 13.50
N LEU A 75 6.77 3.84 13.86
CA LEU A 75 6.60 3.45 15.25
C LEU A 75 7.93 3.39 16.00
N ASP A 76 9.02 2.92 15.35
CA ASP A 76 10.37 2.96 15.93
C ASP A 76 10.74 4.40 16.33
N TRP A 77 10.48 5.40 15.46
CA TRP A 77 10.76 6.79 15.77
C TRP A 77 9.84 7.36 16.85
N THR A 78 8.58 6.95 16.92
CA THR A 78 7.68 7.26 18.06
C THR A 78 8.28 6.72 19.37
N TYR A 79 8.83 5.52 19.34
CA TYR A 79 9.48 4.89 20.49
C TYR A 79 10.83 5.54 20.85
N TYR A 80 11.66 5.87 19.84
CA TYR A 80 12.97 6.52 20.04
C TYR A 80 12.86 7.96 20.54
N LEU A 81 11.84 8.68 20.10
CA LEU A 81 11.55 10.05 20.55
C LEU A 81 10.71 10.10 21.83
N GLY A 82 10.27 8.94 22.36
CA GLY A 82 9.45 8.86 23.56
C GLY A 82 8.10 9.52 23.44
N CYS A 83 7.53 9.58 22.24
CA CYS A 83 6.25 10.20 21.92
C CYS A 83 5.05 9.24 22.08
N ALA A 84 5.11 8.31 23.03
CA ALA A 84 3.98 7.43 23.31
C ALA A 84 2.76 8.21 23.80
N PRO A 85 1.55 8.03 23.22
CA PRO A 85 0.31 8.64 23.70
C PRO A 85 0.01 8.30 25.15
N GLU A 86 -0.78 9.17 25.82
CA GLU A 86 -1.12 9.04 27.26
C GLU A 86 -1.52 7.62 27.65
N ARG A 87 -2.37 6.97 26.85
CA ARG A 87 -2.89 5.63 27.15
C ARG A 87 -1.81 4.54 27.27
N PHE A 88 -0.60 4.78 26.76
CA PHE A 88 0.55 3.87 26.83
C PHE A 88 1.64 4.33 27.80
N GLN A 89 1.59 5.56 28.32
CA GLN A 89 2.65 6.13 29.18
C GLN A 89 2.76 5.44 30.56
N GLN A 90 1.71 4.76 31.01
CA GLN A 90 1.76 3.97 32.23
C GLN A 90 2.63 2.71 32.11
N LEU A 91 2.92 2.25 30.89
CA LEU A 91 3.84 1.15 30.64
C LEU A 91 5.28 1.67 30.70
N LYS A 92 6.18 0.81 31.23
CA LYS A 92 7.61 1.13 31.13
C LYS A 92 8.04 1.13 29.66
N VAL A 93 8.99 1.99 29.31
CA VAL A 93 9.65 1.95 27.99
C VAL A 93 10.30 0.59 27.80
N SER A 94 9.73 -0.23 26.95
CA SER A 94 10.07 -1.65 26.74
C SER A 94 9.46 -2.17 25.44
N LEU A 95 9.83 -3.39 25.05
CA LEU A 95 9.21 -4.08 23.91
C LEU A 95 7.71 -4.32 24.11
N GLU A 96 7.25 -4.44 25.37
CA GLU A 96 5.81 -4.53 25.67
C GLU A 96 5.07 -3.24 25.30
N GLN A 97 5.60 -2.07 25.70
CA GLN A 97 5.03 -0.78 25.30
C GLN A 97 5.03 -0.61 23.78
N TYR A 98 6.13 -0.97 23.13
CA TYR A 98 6.26 -0.91 21.67
C TYR A 98 5.17 -1.72 20.96
N PHE A 99 4.97 -3.00 21.35
CA PHE A 99 3.91 -3.83 20.76
C PHE A 99 2.50 -3.47 21.25
N ALA A 100 2.34 -2.88 22.43
CA ALA A 100 1.06 -2.35 22.86
C ALA A 100 0.60 -1.18 21.95
N MET A 101 1.51 -0.28 21.59
CA MET A 101 1.21 0.77 20.61
C MET A 101 0.80 0.21 19.24
N ALA A 102 1.49 -0.82 18.76
CA ALA A 102 1.25 -1.42 17.44
C ALA A 102 -0.02 -2.29 17.36
N ARG A 103 -0.41 -2.96 18.45
CA ARG A 103 -1.42 -4.04 18.41
C ARG A 103 -2.56 -3.86 19.39
N GLY A 104 -2.47 -2.84 20.22
CA GLY A 104 -3.33 -2.70 21.38
C GLY A 104 -3.06 -3.74 22.46
N MET A 105 -3.74 -3.58 23.56
CA MET A 105 -3.79 -4.53 24.68
C MET A 105 -5.18 -4.49 25.31
N ASP A 106 -5.47 -5.38 26.26
CA ASP A 106 -6.80 -5.47 26.87
C ASP A 106 -7.32 -4.12 27.36
N GLY A 107 -8.39 -3.64 26.71
CA GLY A 107 -9.04 -2.36 27.02
C GLY A 107 -8.34 -1.11 26.44
N ILE A 108 -7.19 -1.24 25.80
CA ILE A 108 -6.45 -0.12 25.18
C ILE A 108 -6.28 -0.37 23.68
N PRO A 109 -6.86 0.49 22.81
CA PRO A 109 -6.73 0.33 21.38
C PRO A 109 -5.30 0.65 20.91
N ALA A 110 -4.86 -0.01 19.82
CA ALA A 110 -3.63 0.32 19.11
C ALA A 110 -3.62 1.77 18.58
N LEU A 111 -2.47 2.21 18.08
CA LEU A 111 -2.38 3.39 17.22
C LEU A 111 -3.20 3.17 15.96
N ASP A 112 -3.62 4.25 15.33
CA ASP A 112 -4.20 4.18 13.99
C ASP A 112 -3.13 3.79 12.97
N MET A 113 -3.56 3.10 11.92
CA MET A 113 -2.69 2.64 10.85
C MET A 113 -3.12 3.23 9.52
N THR A 114 -2.15 3.71 8.73
CA THR A 114 -2.43 4.19 7.37
C THR A 114 -1.27 3.87 6.42
N LYS A 115 -1.45 4.13 5.13
CA LYS A 115 -0.43 3.85 4.13
C LYS A 115 0.78 4.77 4.22
N TRP A 116 1.96 4.17 4.03
CA TRP A 116 3.21 4.87 3.80
C TRP A 116 3.20 5.48 2.40
N PHE A 117 2.78 6.73 2.32
CA PHE A 117 2.54 7.47 1.07
C PHE A 117 1.59 6.70 0.12
N ASP A 118 1.94 6.57 -1.15
CA ASP A 118 1.17 5.83 -2.16
C ASP A 118 1.63 4.36 -2.31
N THR A 119 2.29 3.78 -1.30
CA THR A 119 2.75 2.37 -1.31
C THR A 119 1.71 1.43 -0.69
N ASN A 120 1.95 0.11 -0.81
CA ASN A 120 1.15 -0.92 -0.13
C ASN A 120 1.67 -1.28 1.28
N TYR A 121 2.69 -0.57 1.76
CA TYR A 121 3.18 -0.65 3.13
C TYR A 121 2.41 0.33 4.03
N HIS A 122 2.08 -0.09 5.25
CA HIS A 122 1.36 0.72 6.23
C HIS A 122 2.24 0.99 7.44
N TYR A 123 2.05 2.16 8.04
CA TYR A 123 2.73 2.58 9.26
C TYR A 123 1.73 2.91 10.36
N GLU A 124 2.19 2.80 11.61
CA GLU A 124 1.45 3.23 12.80
C GLU A 124 1.55 4.75 12.93
N VAL A 125 0.40 5.42 12.91
CA VAL A 125 0.31 6.89 12.91
C VAL A 125 0.72 7.43 14.28
N PRO A 126 1.72 8.32 14.37
CA PRO A 126 2.02 9.01 15.61
C PRO A 126 0.81 9.85 16.08
N GLU A 127 0.39 9.69 17.31
CA GLU A 127 -0.70 10.45 17.91
C GLU A 127 -0.13 11.40 18.96
N PHE A 128 -0.32 12.69 18.74
CA PHE A 128 0.19 13.73 19.61
C PHE A 128 -0.96 14.44 20.32
N ASP A 129 -0.89 14.49 21.65
CA ASP A 129 -1.84 15.16 22.52
C ASP A 129 -1.16 16.18 23.45
N VAL A 130 -1.94 16.86 24.28
CA VAL A 130 -1.43 17.87 25.22
C VAL A 130 -0.48 17.30 26.29
N LYS A 131 -0.46 15.99 26.48
CA LYS A 131 0.40 15.26 27.43
C LYS A 131 1.61 14.62 26.76
N THR A 132 1.70 14.70 25.44
CA THR A 132 2.87 14.23 24.72
C THR A 132 4.10 15.01 25.19
N CYS A 133 5.08 14.31 25.73
CA CYS A 133 6.32 14.86 26.26
C CYS A 133 7.51 14.11 25.68
N PRO A 134 8.08 14.57 24.55
CA PRO A 134 9.16 13.88 23.86
C PRO A 134 10.38 13.66 24.77
N LYS A 135 10.93 12.45 24.76
CA LYS A 135 12.09 12.07 25.56
C LYS A 135 12.97 11.06 24.84
N ALA A 136 14.24 11.37 24.67
CA ALA A 136 15.18 10.53 23.95
C ALA A 136 15.28 9.11 24.52
N ASN A 137 15.16 8.11 23.62
CA ASN A 137 15.39 6.69 23.87
C ASN A 137 16.16 6.08 22.68
N PHE A 138 17.36 6.58 22.40
CA PHE A 138 18.10 6.23 21.18
C PHE A 138 18.99 4.99 21.32
N GLU A 139 19.16 4.41 22.52
CA GLU A 139 20.03 3.25 22.68
C GLU A 139 19.68 2.08 21.74
N PRO A 140 18.40 1.71 21.48
CA PRO A 140 18.09 0.69 20.52
C PRO A 140 18.55 1.03 19.10
N PHE A 141 18.42 2.29 18.66
CA PHE A 141 18.92 2.74 17.36
C PHE A 141 20.44 2.72 17.28
N LEU A 142 21.12 3.21 18.32
CA LEU A 142 22.58 3.21 18.39
C LEU A 142 23.15 1.77 18.42
N ASP A 143 22.39 0.80 18.96
CA ASP A 143 22.77 -0.60 18.95
C ASP A 143 22.76 -1.19 17.53
N HIS A 144 21.82 -0.81 16.66
CA HIS A 144 21.89 -1.16 15.22
C HIS A 144 23.22 -0.68 14.60
N VAL A 145 23.62 0.56 14.88
CA VAL A 145 24.88 1.13 14.36
C VAL A 145 26.09 0.37 14.88
N LYS A 146 26.13 0.09 16.20
CA LYS A 146 27.24 -0.67 16.82
C LYS A 146 27.35 -2.09 16.27
N ARG A 147 26.23 -2.75 15.98
CA ARG A 147 26.23 -4.09 15.33
C ARG A 147 26.69 -4.00 13.88
N ALA A 148 26.22 -2.96 13.16
CA ALA A 148 26.64 -2.75 11.78
C ALA A 148 28.14 -2.52 11.64
N PHE A 149 28.76 -1.76 12.53
CA PHE A 149 30.22 -1.56 12.52
C PHE A 149 31.00 -2.88 12.55
N LYS A 150 30.49 -3.91 13.23
CA LYS A 150 31.13 -5.23 13.29
C LYS A 150 30.97 -6.04 12.00
N VAL A 151 29.91 -5.81 11.23
CA VAL A 151 29.58 -6.59 10.01
C VAL A 151 29.97 -5.82 8.75
N VAL A 152 29.64 -4.54 8.70
CA VAL A 152 29.77 -3.67 7.53
C VAL A 152 31.10 -2.91 7.55
N GLY A 153 31.61 -2.59 8.75
CA GLY A 153 32.69 -1.65 8.96
C GLY A 153 32.24 -0.20 9.05
N GLU A 154 33.01 0.61 9.79
CA GLU A 154 32.65 2.01 10.08
C GLU A 154 32.53 2.87 8.82
N GLU A 155 33.43 2.69 7.85
CA GLU A 155 33.50 3.49 6.62
C GLU A 155 32.28 3.34 5.71
N LYS A 156 31.66 2.14 5.68
CA LYS A 156 30.51 1.82 4.80
C LYS A 156 29.17 1.89 5.52
N THR A 157 29.17 1.99 6.84
CA THR A 157 27.93 2.06 7.63
C THR A 157 27.33 3.46 7.54
N VAL A 158 26.08 3.54 7.08
CA VAL A 158 25.35 4.81 6.96
C VAL A 158 24.03 4.70 7.74
N PRO A 159 23.93 5.26 8.95
CA PRO A 159 22.68 5.31 9.69
C PRO A 159 21.59 6.04 8.90
N VAL A 160 20.37 5.52 8.97
CA VAL A 160 19.18 6.12 8.36
C VAL A 160 18.30 6.69 9.46
N VAL A 161 18.06 7.98 9.38
CA VAL A 161 17.23 8.74 10.30
C VAL A 161 15.94 9.15 9.58
N LEU A 162 14.78 8.88 10.17
CA LEU A 162 13.54 9.51 9.70
C LEU A 162 13.58 10.98 10.10
N GLY A 163 13.44 11.85 9.11
CA GLY A 163 13.57 13.29 9.34
C GLY A 163 12.42 13.85 10.18
N PRO A 164 12.67 14.89 10.99
CA PRO A 164 11.68 15.44 11.90
C PRO A 164 10.46 16.04 11.18
N LEU A 165 10.65 16.55 9.97
CA LEU A 165 9.56 17.13 9.18
C LEU A 165 8.60 16.05 8.72
N THR A 166 9.12 14.94 8.22
CA THR A 166 8.30 13.78 7.82
C THR A 166 7.64 13.16 9.03
N TYR A 167 8.38 12.89 10.12
CA TYR A 167 7.83 12.27 11.32
C TYR A 167 6.61 13.05 11.85
N LEU A 168 6.73 14.37 12.02
CA LEU A 168 5.62 15.19 12.48
C LEU A 168 4.50 15.30 11.46
N SER A 169 4.80 15.42 10.16
CA SER A 169 3.77 15.56 9.13
C SER A 169 2.89 14.31 8.96
N LEU A 170 3.36 13.15 9.41
CA LEU A 170 2.63 11.88 9.40
C LEU A 170 1.72 11.68 10.61
N GLY A 171 1.84 12.53 11.65
CA GLY A 171 1.12 12.39 12.91
C GLY A 171 -0.25 13.07 12.93
N LYS A 172 -1.07 12.66 13.88
CA LYS A 172 -2.33 13.31 14.27
C LYS A 172 -2.11 14.18 15.49
N PHE A 173 -2.78 15.35 15.54
CA PHE A 173 -2.61 16.34 16.59
C PHE A 173 -3.94 16.58 17.30
N ASP A 174 -3.97 16.38 18.62
CA ASP A 174 -5.11 16.67 19.48
C ASP A 174 -4.73 17.65 20.59
N GLY A 175 -5.24 18.87 20.50
CA GLY A 175 -4.97 19.94 21.48
C GLY A 175 -3.52 20.43 21.54
N VAL A 176 -2.63 19.97 20.67
CA VAL A 176 -1.23 20.38 20.54
C VAL A 176 -0.95 20.80 19.09
N THR A 177 0.00 21.73 18.89
CA THR A 177 0.33 22.22 17.54
C THR A 177 1.61 21.58 16.99
N PHE A 178 1.74 21.54 15.66
CA PHE A 178 2.96 21.15 14.99
C PHE A 178 4.16 21.96 15.46
N ASP A 179 4.03 23.30 15.53
CA ASP A 179 5.11 24.20 15.94
C ASP A 179 5.63 23.89 17.35
N LYS A 180 4.74 23.60 18.30
CA LYS A 180 5.14 23.26 19.67
C LYS A 180 5.97 21.97 19.69
N LEU A 181 5.45 20.89 19.09
CA LEU A 181 6.16 19.61 19.06
C LEU A 181 7.46 19.68 18.25
N PHE A 182 7.47 20.46 17.17
CA PHE A 182 8.68 20.71 16.39
C PHE A 182 9.81 21.27 17.28
N GLU A 183 9.52 22.29 18.07
CA GLU A 183 10.51 22.87 18.99
C GLU A 183 10.94 21.87 20.10
N GLU A 184 10.05 20.99 20.54
CA GLU A 184 10.35 19.99 21.57
C GLU A 184 11.18 18.82 21.06
N ILE A 185 11.01 18.38 19.80
CA ILE A 185 11.78 17.24 19.25
C ILE A 185 13.14 17.64 18.67
N LEU A 186 13.31 18.88 18.22
CA LEU A 186 14.59 19.32 17.63
C LEU A 186 15.80 19.08 18.55
N PRO A 187 15.76 19.39 19.86
CA PRO A 187 16.87 19.09 20.77
C PRO A 187 17.21 17.60 20.86
N LEU A 188 16.21 16.71 20.67
CA LEU A 188 16.42 15.25 20.66
C LEU A 188 17.19 14.82 19.41
N TYR A 189 16.86 15.39 18.24
CA TYR A 189 17.65 15.15 17.03
C TYR A 189 19.10 15.61 17.20
N LYS A 190 19.31 16.77 17.83
CA LYS A 190 20.66 17.21 18.18
C LYS A 190 21.38 16.18 19.03
N GLN A 191 20.76 15.70 20.12
CA GLN A 191 21.31 14.68 20.99
C GLN A 191 21.66 13.39 20.21
N LEU A 192 20.78 12.96 19.29
CA LEU A 192 21.04 11.80 18.42
C LEU A 192 22.30 12.01 17.59
N PHE A 193 22.43 13.18 16.93
CA PHE A 193 23.60 13.46 16.10
C PHE A 193 24.90 13.60 16.94
N ASP A 194 24.79 14.14 18.16
CA ASP A 194 25.93 14.15 19.10
C ASP A 194 26.36 12.70 19.45
N SER A 195 25.41 11.79 19.73
CA SER A 195 25.68 10.38 20.01
C SER A 195 26.27 9.64 18.79
N LEU A 196 25.77 9.92 17.57
CA LEU A 196 26.33 9.34 16.34
C LEU A 196 27.78 9.81 16.10
N ARG A 197 28.07 11.09 16.40
CA ARG A 197 29.43 11.64 16.32
C ARG A 197 30.38 10.97 17.31
N GLU A 198 29.93 10.77 18.55
CA GLU A 198 30.71 10.07 19.57
C GLU A 198 31.02 8.61 19.18
N LEU A 199 30.11 7.96 18.44
CA LEU A 199 30.35 6.62 17.87
C LEU A 199 31.29 6.63 16.66
N GLY A 200 31.66 7.79 16.12
CA GLY A 200 32.54 7.90 14.95
C GLY A 200 31.82 7.81 13.59
N VAL A 201 30.50 7.96 13.56
CA VAL A 201 29.70 7.99 12.32
C VAL A 201 30.11 9.20 11.48
N LYS A 202 30.39 8.97 10.19
CA LYS A 202 30.83 10.03 9.26
C LYS A 202 29.71 10.45 8.28
N ASN A 203 28.81 9.56 7.93
CA ASN A 203 27.76 9.77 6.95
C ASN A 203 26.40 9.35 7.51
N VAL A 204 25.35 10.11 7.25
CA VAL A 204 23.98 9.83 7.65
C VAL A 204 23.02 10.11 6.49
N GLN A 205 22.08 9.22 6.24
CA GLN A 205 20.91 9.49 5.40
C GLN A 205 19.76 9.99 6.27
N ILE A 206 19.15 11.12 5.93
CA ILE A 206 17.93 11.62 6.57
C ILE A 206 16.80 11.53 5.55
N HIS A 207 15.83 10.68 5.84
CA HIS A 207 14.71 10.44 4.95
C HIS A 207 13.57 11.42 5.22
N GLU A 208 13.29 12.28 4.26
CA GLU A 208 12.23 13.29 4.30
C GLU A 208 11.27 13.17 3.08
N PRO A 209 10.61 12.03 2.90
CA PRO A 209 9.69 11.86 1.76
C PRO A 209 8.49 12.80 1.79
N SER A 210 8.11 13.40 2.92
CA SER A 210 7.06 14.41 2.94
C SER A 210 7.39 15.66 2.11
N LEU A 211 8.67 15.89 1.80
CA LEU A 211 9.12 17.02 0.99
C LEU A 211 8.83 16.86 -0.53
N VAL A 212 8.28 15.72 -0.96
CA VAL A 212 7.77 15.51 -2.33
C VAL A 212 6.24 15.61 -2.42
N SER A 213 5.54 15.62 -1.30
CA SER A 213 4.07 15.66 -1.23
C SER A 213 3.54 17.10 -1.13
N ASN A 214 2.22 17.24 -1.09
CA ASN A 214 1.58 18.54 -0.81
C ASN A 214 1.97 19.15 0.55
N ALA A 215 2.43 18.34 1.51
CA ALA A 215 2.91 18.85 2.79
C ALA A 215 4.15 19.74 2.65
N ALA A 216 4.94 19.55 1.57
CA ALA A 216 6.18 20.28 1.35
C ALA A 216 5.99 21.80 1.41
N GLU A 217 4.92 22.35 0.83
CA GLU A 217 4.63 23.80 0.85
C GLU A 217 4.61 24.37 2.27
N LYS A 218 4.07 23.61 3.22
CA LYS A 218 4.01 24.01 4.66
C LYS A 218 5.33 23.74 5.38
N LEU A 219 6.09 22.72 4.93
CA LEU A 219 7.30 22.25 5.60
C LEU A 219 8.56 23.05 5.22
N VAL A 220 8.60 23.67 4.04
CA VAL A 220 9.76 24.44 3.54
C VAL A 220 10.27 25.46 4.57
N LYS A 221 9.38 26.17 5.29
CA LYS A 221 9.74 27.18 6.28
C LYS A 221 10.54 26.62 7.48
N TYR A 222 10.43 25.31 7.78
CA TYR A 222 11.12 24.68 8.91
C TYR A 222 12.50 24.11 8.53
N ILE A 223 12.77 23.94 7.23
CA ILE A 223 14.00 23.31 6.75
C ILE A 223 15.26 24.01 7.27
N PRO A 224 15.37 25.37 7.24
CA PRO A 224 16.57 26.05 7.75
C PRO A 224 16.82 25.82 9.25
N ARG A 225 15.76 25.62 10.03
CA ARG A 225 15.89 25.33 11.47
C ARG A 225 16.50 23.95 11.72
N VAL A 226 16.15 22.95 10.89
CA VAL A 226 16.66 21.58 10.99
C VAL A 226 18.08 21.48 10.41
N TYR A 227 18.23 21.88 9.15
CA TYR A 227 19.40 21.60 8.31
C TYR A 227 20.29 22.81 8.07
N GLY A 228 19.91 23.98 8.57
CA GLY A 228 20.65 25.23 8.34
C GLY A 228 20.40 25.86 6.96
N SER A 229 21.09 26.95 6.73
CA SER A 229 21.12 27.67 5.46
C SER A 229 22.58 27.99 5.10
N GLU A 230 22.79 28.78 4.06
CA GLU A 230 24.12 29.25 3.68
C GLU A 230 24.83 29.98 4.84
N ASN A 231 24.08 30.81 5.57
CA ASN A 231 24.61 31.74 6.59
C ASN A 231 24.31 31.30 8.02
N GLU A 232 23.45 30.33 8.25
CA GLU A 232 23.01 29.88 9.57
C GLU A 232 23.18 28.38 9.73
N ASN A 233 23.63 27.95 10.90
CA ASN A 233 23.64 26.53 11.24
C ASN A 233 22.25 26.11 11.69
N GLY A 234 21.78 24.95 11.20
CA GLY A 234 20.61 24.28 11.74
C GLY A 234 20.93 23.57 13.05
N ILE A 235 19.95 22.81 13.54
CA ILE A 235 20.15 21.99 14.74
C ILE A 235 21.15 20.84 14.47
N ILE A 236 21.22 20.36 13.23
CA ILE A 236 22.16 19.35 12.78
C ILE A 236 23.47 20.02 12.39
N ASP A 237 24.54 19.67 13.09
CA ASP A 237 25.87 20.16 12.78
C ASP A 237 26.53 19.33 11.67
N HIS A 238 26.75 19.96 10.52
CA HIS A 238 27.36 19.36 9.33
C HIS A 238 28.90 19.35 9.36
N SER A 239 29.54 19.85 10.42
CA SER A 239 31.00 20.01 10.45
C SER A 239 31.77 18.68 10.51
N THR A 240 31.15 17.62 11.05
CA THR A 240 31.78 16.32 11.28
C THR A 240 30.99 15.15 10.70
N ILE A 241 29.71 15.30 10.44
CA ILE A 241 28.83 14.30 9.83
C ILE A 241 28.31 14.83 8.51
N SER A 242 28.60 14.11 7.43
CA SER A 242 28.07 14.38 6.11
C SER A 242 26.62 13.90 6.03
N VAL A 243 25.71 14.81 5.73
CA VAL A 243 24.27 14.52 5.63
C VAL A 243 23.86 14.37 4.18
N ASN A 244 23.18 13.28 3.87
CA ASN A 244 22.43 13.07 2.64
C ASN A 244 20.93 13.22 2.94
N LEU A 245 20.29 14.26 2.39
CA LEU A 245 18.85 14.46 2.42
C LEU A 245 18.20 13.57 1.37
N VAL A 246 17.38 12.59 1.82
CA VAL A 246 16.81 11.57 0.93
C VAL A 246 15.32 11.84 0.75
N THR A 247 14.91 12.03 -0.50
CA THR A 247 13.52 12.15 -0.93
C THR A 247 13.19 11.08 -1.97
N TYR A 248 11.97 10.58 -2.00
CA TYR A 248 11.54 9.54 -2.94
C TYR A 248 10.03 9.54 -3.15
N PHE A 249 9.57 8.75 -4.14
CA PHE A 249 8.20 8.52 -4.60
C PHE A 249 7.66 9.57 -5.59
N GLU A 250 8.24 10.78 -5.65
CA GLU A 250 7.78 11.85 -6.53
C GLU A 250 8.93 12.88 -6.73
N GLU A 251 8.76 13.88 -7.58
CA GLU A 251 9.73 14.97 -7.68
C GLU A 251 9.74 15.82 -6.41
N VAL A 252 10.95 16.20 -5.98
CA VAL A 252 11.16 17.08 -4.84
C VAL A 252 10.53 18.47 -5.08
N HIS A 253 10.04 19.11 -4.01
CA HIS A 253 9.50 20.47 -4.13
C HIS A 253 10.61 21.44 -4.62
N PRO A 254 10.33 22.30 -5.63
CA PRO A 254 11.35 23.18 -6.20
C PRO A 254 12.07 24.07 -5.19
N ASP A 255 11.38 24.60 -4.19
CA ASP A 255 11.97 25.45 -3.14
C ASP A 255 12.92 24.66 -2.23
N VAL A 256 12.60 23.38 -1.95
CA VAL A 256 13.50 22.47 -1.21
C VAL A 256 14.78 22.24 -2.00
N TYR A 257 14.66 21.98 -3.31
CA TYR A 257 15.83 21.78 -4.17
C TYR A 257 16.70 23.04 -4.26
N GLN A 258 16.10 24.21 -4.47
CA GLN A 258 16.83 25.49 -4.50
C GLN A 258 17.49 25.83 -3.17
N TRP A 259 16.81 25.53 -2.04
CA TRP A 259 17.42 25.64 -0.71
C TRP A 259 18.62 24.70 -0.59
N PHE A 260 18.49 23.42 -1.00
CA PHE A 260 19.60 22.47 -0.96
C PHE A 260 20.83 22.97 -1.72
N LEU A 261 20.67 23.53 -2.91
CA LEU A 261 21.80 24.04 -3.71
C LEU A 261 22.64 25.06 -2.95
N ARG A 262 22.03 25.85 -2.06
CA ARG A 262 22.69 26.92 -1.26
C ARG A 262 23.03 26.50 0.17
N SER A 263 22.53 25.36 0.64
CA SER A 263 22.72 24.89 2.02
C SER A 263 24.10 24.26 2.24
N LYS A 264 24.41 23.92 3.50
CA LYS A 264 25.61 23.14 3.88
C LYS A 264 25.40 21.62 3.77
N VAL A 265 24.21 21.16 3.42
CA VAL A 265 23.92 19.73 3.25
C VAL A 265 24.77 19.18 2.11
N ALA A 266 25.48 18.08 2.38
CA ALA A 266 26.49 17.56 1.46
C ALA A 266 25.91 16.80 0.25
N ALA A 267 24.76 16.16 0.43
CA ALA A 267 24.14 15.34 -0.62
C ALA A 267 22.62 15.44 -0.60
N ILE A 268 22.01 15.25 -1.76
CA ILE A 268 20.57 15.02 -1.92
C ILE A 268 20.35 13.76 -2.76
N SER A 269 19.43 12.90 -2.33
CA SER A 269 18.97 11.74 -3.10
C SER A 269 17.57 11.99 -3.65
N LEU A 270 17.40 11.75 -4.95
CA LEU A 270 16.20 12.00 -5.72
C LEU A 270 15.74 10.73 -6.45
N ASP A 271 14.45 10.52 -6.54
CA ASP A 271 13.81 9.46 -7.33
C ASP A 271 13.70 9.88 -8.80
N PHE A 272 14.45 9.24 -9.69
CA PHE A 272 14.38 9.48 -11.13
C PHE A 272 13.50 8.48 -11.87
N THR A 273 12.80 7.61 -11.14
CA THR A 273 11.88 6.64 -11.72
C THR A 273 10.42 7.10 -11.63
N ARG A 274 10.17 8.10 -10.77
CA ARG A 274 8.85 8.70 -10.54
C ARG A 274 8.98 10.22 -10.44
N GLY A 275 7.94 10.91 -10.92
CA GLY A 275 7.99 12.38 -10.99
C GLY A 275 9.01 12.92 -11.97
N ASP A 276 9.21 14.23 -11.95
CA ASP A 276 9.98 14.97 -12.94
C ASP A 276 11.29 15.54 -12.37
N ASN A 277 11.99 14.78 -11.48
CA ASN A 277 13.24 15.25 -10.87
C ASN A 277 14.31 15.64 -11.90
N LEU A 278 14.37 14.96 -13.06
CA LEU A 278 15.31 15.35 -14.13
C LEU A 278 15.06 16.77 -14.64
N LEU A 279 13.79 17.16 -14.76
CA LEU A 279 13.42 18.54 -15.17
C LEU A 279 13.84 19.55 -14.11
N ILE A 280 13.68 19.23 -12.82
CA ILE A 280 14.11 20.09 -11.70
C ILE A 280 15.64 20.28 -11.75
N VAL A 281 16.38 19.18 -11.85
CA VAL A 281 17.85 19.23 -11.90
C VAL A 281 18.35 19.97 -13.14
N ARG A 282 17.74 19.78 -14.29
CA ARG A 282 18.07 20.54 -15.53
C ARG A 282 17.74 22.02 -15.41
N LYS A 283 16.59 22.36 -14.79
CA LYS A 283 16.14 23.76 -14.66
C LYS A 283 17.03 24.59 -13.73
N PHE A 284 17.41 24.02 -12.59
CA PHE A 284 18.12 24.74 -11.53
C PHE A 284 19.61 24.45 -11.50
N GLY A 285 20.09 23.46 -12.27
CA GLY A 285 21.49 23.00 -12.22
C GLY A 285 21.82 22.22 -10.95
N PHE A 286 23.12 22.10 -10.67
CA PHE A 286 23.62 21.48 -9.44
C PHE A 286 24.67 22.42 -8.77
N ALA A 287 25.13 22.11 -7.58
CA ALA A 287 26.06 22.94 -6.84
C ALA A 287 27.44 22.29 -6.70
N ASP A 288 28.50 23.11 -6.72
CA ASP A 288 29.89 22.68 -6.52
C ASP A 288 30.07 21.96 -5.17
N GLY A 289 30.92 20.94 -5.17
CA GLY A 289 31.30 20.19 -3.96
C GLY A 289 30.21 19.27 -3.37
N LYS A 290 29.07 19.09 -4.05
CA LYS A 290 27.95 18.29 -3.57
C LYS A 290 27.82 16.93 -4.28
N CYS A 291 27.12 16.00 -3.62
CA CYS A 291 26.81 14.68 -4.15
C CYS A 291 25.34 14.59 -4.55
N LEU A 292 25.06 14.08 -5.75
CA LEU A 292 23.72 13.67 -6.16
C LEU A 292 23.53 12.17 -5.97
N GLY A 293 22.58 11.78 -5.13
CA GLY A 293 22.06 10.42 -5.08
C GLY A 293 21.00 10.23 -6.19
N ALA A 294 21.35 9.47 -7.21
CA ALA A 294 20.47 9.23 -8.34
C ALA A 294 19.74 7.89 -8.20
N GLY A 295 18.49 7.93 -7.79
CA GLY A 295 17.58 6.79 -7.72
C GLY A 295 17.10 6.37 -9.09
N VAL A 296 17.93 5.66 -9.86
CA VAL A 296 17.65 5.25 -11.24
C VAL A 296 17.17 3.79 -11.38
N ILE A 297 17.17 3.03 -10.29
CA ILE A 297 16.63 1.67 -10.23
C ILE A 297 15.35 1.71 -9.40
N ASP A 298 14.20 1.37 -10.01
CA ASP A 298 12.91 1.44 -9.34
C ASP A 298 12.81 0.44 -8.16
N GLY A 299 12.79 0.96 -6.93
CA GLY A 299 12.69 0.19 -5.68
C GLY A 299 11.29 -0.35 -5.38
N ARG A 300 10.26 0.03 -6.16
CA ARG A 300 8.86 -0.44 -6.03
C ARG A 300 8.44 -1.37 -7.16
N SER A 301 9.29 -1.57 -8.15
CA SER A 301 9.04 -2.40 -9.32
C SER A 301 9.77 -3.72 -9.22
N VAL A 302 9.14 -4.80 -9.67
CA VAL A 302 9.77 -6.13 -9.78
C VAL A 302 10.50 -6.34 -11.10
N TRP A 303 10.47 -5.33 -11.98
CA TRP A 303 11.09 -5.40 -13.29
C TRP A 303 12.56 -5.02 -13.24
N LYS A 304 13.35 -5.67 -14.06
CA LYS A 304 14.75 -5.34 -14.31
C LYS A 304 14.84 -3.99 -15.02
N PHE A 305 15.92 -3.25 -14.80
CA PHE A 305 16.14 -2.00 -15.54
C PHE A 305 16.19 -2.23 -17.06
N VAL A 306 15.74 -1.23 -17.82
CA VAL A 306 15.81 -1.23 -19.29
C VAL A 306 17.08 -0.50 -19.71
N PRO A 307 18.11 -1.18 -20.25
CA PRO A 307 19.44 -0.59 -20.46
C PRO A 307 19.43 0.72 -21.22
N GLN A 308 18.74 0.78 -22.35
CA GLN A 308 18.70 1.99 -23.18
C GLN A 308 18.14 3.20 -22.42
N LYS A 309 17.02 3.04 -21.71
CA LYS A 309 16.37 4.12 -20.95
C LYS A 309 17.22 4.57 -19.78
N THR A 310 17.73 3.62 -18.99
CA THR A 310 18.48 3.93 -17.76
C THR A 310 19.84 4.53 -18.06
N LEU A 311 20.54 4.06 -19.09
CA LEU A 311 21.83 4.63 -19.50
C LEU A 311 21.69 6.03 -20.11
N ALA A 312 20.64 6.30 -20.88
CA ALA A 312 20.33 7.63 -21.37
C ALA A 312 20.04 8.60 -20.21
N LEU A 313 19.23 8.18 -19.24
CA LEU A 313 18.96 8.96 -18.03
C LEU A 313 20.24 9.29 -17.25
N LEU A 314 21.13 8.31 -17.05
CA LEU A 314 22.42 8.53 -16.38
C LEU A 314 23.31 9.50 -17.16
N GLN A 315 23.35 9.44 -18.48
CA GLN A 315 24.08 10.39 -19.32
C GLN A 315 23.55 11.83 -19.15
N ASP A 316 22.24 12.00 -19.14
CA ASP A 316 21.59 13.29 -18.89
C ASP A 316 21.94 13.86 -17.51
N ILE A 317 21.90 13.03 -16.46
CA ILE A 317 22.29 13.42 -15.09
C ILE A 317 23.76 13.83 -15.06
N LEU A 318 24.65 13.01 -15.61
CA LEU A 318 26.07 13.30 -15.69
C LEU A 318 26.36 14.61 -16.42
N GLY A 319 25.62 14.90 -17.51
CA GLY A 319 25.75 16.15 -18.25
C GLY A 319 25.48 17.39 -17.39
N VAL A 320 24.52 17.32 -16.47
CA VAL A 320 24.27 18.43 -15.52
C VAL A 320 25.38 18.53 -14.48
N LEU A 321 25.82 17.42 -13.92
CA LEU A 321 26.86 17.41 -12.88
C LEU A 321 28.21 17.91 -13.40
N GLN A 322 28.57 17.58 -14.64
CA GLN A 322 29.86 18.00 -15.28
C GLN A 322 30.00 19.51 -15.45
N ALA A 323 28.90 20.26 -15.40
CA ALA A 323 28.93 21.70 -15.42
C ALA A 323 29.43 22.34 -14.12
N ASN A 324 29.63 21.57 -13.07
CA ASN A 324 30.00 22.01 -11.71
C ASN A 324 31.31 21.37 -11.27
N LYS A 325 31.99 21.98 -10.30
CA LYS A 325 33.28 21.51 -9.79
C LYS A 325 33.09 20.59 -8.60
N ASP A 326 33.96 19.59 -8.47
CA ASP A 326 34.04 18.71 -7.31
C ASP A 326 32.71 18.04 -6.96
N THR A 327 31.85 17.85 -7.94
CA THR A 327 30.59 17.11 -7.78
C THR A 327 30.85 15.61 -7.79
N SER A 328 29.93 14.86 -7.13
CA SER A 328 29.96 13.39 -7.16
C SER A 328 28.58 12.81 -7.40
N LEU A 329 28.53 11.56 -7.85
CA LEU A 329 27.30 10.81 -8.13
C LEU A 329 27.25 9.56 -7.27
N SER A 330 26.15 9.34 -6.58
CA SER A 330 25.82 8.05 -5.95
C SER A 330 24.69 7.39 -6.72
N ILE A 331 24.94 6.27 -7.40
CA ILE A 331 23.88 5.50 -8.06
C ILE A 331 23.08 4.76 -7.00
N GLN A 332 21.76 4.86 -7.05
CA GLN A 332 20.90 4.37 -5.97
C GLN A 332 19.63 3.69 -6.50
N MET A 333 18.96 2.97 -5.59
CA MET A 333 17.55 2.64 -5.75
C MET A 333 16.71 3.91 -5.60
N SER A 334 15.56 3.95 -6.24
CA SER A 334 14.65 5.10 -6.16
C SER A 334 14.04 5.29 -4.75
N CYS A 335 13.89 4.19 -4.00
CA CYS A 335 13.43 4.13 -2.61
C CYS A 335 13.92 2.85 -1.93
N SER A 336 13.46 2.58 -0.70
CA SER A 336 13.76 1.32 0.01
C SER A 336 13.26 0.10 -0.76
N LEU A 337 14.09 -0.94 -0.86
CA LEU A 337 13.73 -2.22 -1.47
C LEU A 337 12.74 -3.06 -0.63
N GLN A 338 12.27 -2.55 0.52
CA GLN A 338 11.22 -3.21 1.31
C GLN A 338 9.91 -3.42 0.55
N HIS A 339 9.70 -2.70 -0.54
CA HIS A 339 8.49 -2.73 -1.35
C HIS A 339 8.48 -3.81 -2.43
N VAL A 340 9.57 -4.55 -2.59
CA VAL A 340 9.69 -5.67 -3.53
C VAL A 340 10.07 -6.96 -2.80
N PRO A 341 9.81 -8.14 -3.39
CA PRO A 341 10.21 -9.41 -2.80
C PRO A 341 11.73 -9.53 -2.63
N TYR A 342 12.15 -10.48 -1.80
CA TYR A 342 13.57 -10.61 -1.44
C TYR A 342 14.45 -11.08 -2.61
N THR A 343 14.10 -12.19 -3.30
CA THR A 343 14.91 -12.78 -4.38
C THR A 343 14.06 -13.63 -5.33
N THR A 344 14.45 -13.67 -6.62
CA THR A 344 13.82 -14.50 -7.65
C THR A 344 14.29 -15.96 -7.61
N LYS A 345 15.23 -16.34 -6.75
CA LYS A 345 15.86 -17.68 -6.73
C LYS A 345 14.88 -18.85 -6.58
N CYS A 346 13.74 -18.62 -5.94
CA CYS A 346 12.70 -19.63 -5.73
C CYS A 346 11.60 -19.62 -6.79
N GLU A 347 11.71 -18.77 -7.81
CA GLU A 347 10.62 -18.45 -8.73
C GLU A 347 10.73 -19.16 -10.10
N GLN A 348 11.32 -20.35 -10.14
CA GLN A 348 11.54 -21.11 -11.39
C GLN A 348 10.24 -21.43 -12.14
N SER A 349 9.11 -21.47 -11.44
CA SER A 349 7.78 -21.67 -12.06
C SER A 349 7.33 -20.51 -12.95
N LEU A 350 7.96 -19.32 -12.82
CA LEU A 350 7.67 -18.14 -13.64
C LEU A 350 8.30 -18.20 -15.05
N ASP A 351 8.84 -19.33 -15.45
CA ASP A 351 9.37 -19.55 -16.79
C ASP A 351 9.00 -20.97 -17.31
N THR A 352 7.82 -21.44 -16.93
CA THR A 352 7.32 -22.77 -17.28
C THR A 352 5.89 -22.69 -17.84
N GLY A 353 5.53 -23.66 -18.66
CA GLY A 353 4.19 -23.75 -19.29
C GLY A 353 3.96 -22.60 -20.28
N ASP A 354 2.87 -21.87 -20.08
CA ASP A 354 2.47 -20.74 -20.93
C ASP A 354 3.18 -19.42 -20.59
N ILE A 355 3.92 -19.38 -19.46
CA ILE A 355 4.70 -18.22 -19.07
C ILE A 355 6.14 -18.42 -19.53
N LYS A 356 6.63 -17.59 -20.46
CA LYS A 356 7.98 -17.67 -21.02
C LYS A 356 8.66 -16.33 -21.01
N GLY A 357 9.97 -16.36 -20.74
CA GLY A 357 10.83 -15.18 -20.75
C GLY A 357 10.59 -14.22 -19.58
N LEU A 358 9.62 -14.48 -18.70
CA LEU A 358 9.29 -13.58 -17.60
C LEU A 358 10.40 -13.53 -16.54
N LEU A 359 10.92 -14.68 -16.11
CA LEU A 359 11.92 -14.74 -15.05
C LEU A 359 13.20 -13.95 -15.42
N GLY A 360 13.55 -13.92 -16.70
CA GLY A 360 14.73 -13.20 -17.22
C GLY A 360 14.66 -11.69 -17.02
N VAL A 361 13.45 -11.12 -17.02
CA VAL A 361 13.20 -9.67 -16.86
C VAL A 361 12.74 -9.28 -15.45
N LEU A 362 12.59 -10.24 -14.53
CA LEU A 362 12.30 -9.95 -13.13
C LEU A 362 13.57 -9.65 -12.35
N SER A 363 13.44 -8.77 -11.37
CA SER A 363 14.51 -8.33 -10.48
C SER A 363 13.91 -7.92 -9.14
N PHE A 364 14.15 -8.74 -8.12
CA PHE A 364 13.76 -8.49 -6.74
C PHE A 364 14.90 -7.82 -5.97
N ALA A 365 14.74 -7.61 -4.68
CA ALA A 365 15.70 -6.82 -3.90
C ALA A 365 17.15 -7.30 -4.07
N TYR A 366 17.39 -8.61 -4.03
CA TYR A 366 18.75 -9.17 -4.13
C TYR A 366 19.32 -9.02 -5.56
N GLU A 367 18.52 -9.23 -6.59
CA GLU A 367 18.93 -9.09 -7.99
C GLU A 367 19.20 -7.63 -8.35
N LYS A 368 18.43 -6.67 -7.80
CA LYS A 368 18.64 -5.22 -7.99
C LYS A 368 20.00 -4.74 -7.48
N LEU A 369 20.58 -5.40 -6.49
CA LEU A 369 21.97 -5.11 -6.08
C LEU A 369 22.97 -5.39 -7.21
N SER A 370 22.72 -6.39 -8.05
CA SER A 370 23.57 -6.69 -9.22
C SER A 370 23.39 -5.63 -10.33
N GLU A 371 22.17 -5.12 -10.49
CA GLU A 371 21.90 -3.99 -11.40
C GLU A 371 22.65 -2.74 -10.95
N LEU A 372 22.65 -2.48 -9.64
CA LEU A 372 23.35 -1.34 -9.04
C LEU A 372 24.86 -1.41 -9.32
N ASP A 373 25.49 -2.57 -9.10
CA ASP A 373 26.92 -2.77 -9.37
C ASP A 373 27.22 -2.65 -10.87
N LEU A 374 26.36 -3.20 -11.74
CA LEU A 374 26.51 -3.09 -13.19
C LEU A 374 26.46 -1.62 -13.65
N LEU A 375 25.45 -0.85 -13.23
CA LEU A 375 25.32 0.55 -13.60
C LEU A 375 26.45 1.41 -13.07
N LYS A 376 26.91 1.17 -11.82
CA LYS A 376 28.10 1.81 -11.26
C LYS A 376 29.34 1.51 -12.13
N THR A 377 29.57 0.24 -12.45
CA THR A 377 30.72 -0.17 -13.27
C THR A 377 30.69 0.46 -14.67
N ILE A 378 29.53 0.51 -15.32
CA ILE A 378 29.35 1.16 -16.62
C ILE A 378 29.67 2.66 -16.52
N THR A 379 29.19 3.31 -15.47
CA THR A 379 29.37 4.76 -15.28
C THR A 379 30.84 5.10 -15.04
N ILE A 380 31.58 4.26 -14.32
CA ILE A 380 33.01 4.47 -14.03
C ILE A 380 33.90 4.09 -15.22
N LYS A 381 33.65 2.92 -15.82
CA LYS A 381 34.57 2.28 -16.79
C LYS A 381 34.09 2.36 -18.25
N GLY A 382 32.87 2.81 -18.48
CA GLY A 382 32.21 2.86 -19.79
C GLY A 382 31.47 1.58 -20.17
N LYS A 383 30.44 1.72 -21.02
CA LYS A 383 29.56 0.63 -21.48
C LYS A 383 30.35 -0.53 -22.13
N GLN A 384 31.47 -0.22 -22.82
CA GLN A 384 32.24 -1.20 -23.58
C GLN A 384 32.78 -2.35 -22.73
N ILE A 385 33.14 -2.08 -21.47
CA ILE A 385 33.69 -3.09 -20.54
C ILE A 385 32.60 -4.07 -20.07
N CYS A 386 31.35 -3.60 -20.00
CA CYS A 386 30.19 -4.37 -19.56
C CYS A 386 29.28 -4.81 -20.70
N LEU A 387 29.76 -4.77 -21.96
CA LEU A 387 28.94 -4.99 -23.13
C LEU A 387 28.18 -6.34 -23.07
N ASN A 388 28.84 -7.41 -22.66
CA ASN A 388 28.22 -8.74 -22.54
C ASN A 388 27.08 -8.75 -21.52
N ALA A 389 27.28 -8.14 -20.34
CA ALA A 389 26.25 -8.08 -19.33
C ALA A 389 25.04 -7.22 -19.76
N VAL A 390 25.31 -6.10 -20.43
CA VAL A 390 24.24 -5.25 -21.00
C VAL A 390 23.48 -5.99 -22.09
N SER A 391 24.16 -6.64 -23.01
CA SER A 391 23.55 -7.43 -24.09
C SER A 391 22.74 -8.62 -23.56
N GLU A 392 23.15 -9.22 -22.45
CA GLU A 392 22.37 -10.28 -21.79
C GLU A 392 21.04 -9.72 -21.26
N VAL A 393 21.05 -8.55 -20.61
CA VAL A 393 19.80 -7.90 -20.16
C VAL A 393 18.92 -7.50 -21.34
N GLU A 394 19.50 -6.93 -22.41
CA GLU A 394 18.76 -6.60 -23.64
C GLU A 394 18.12 -7.86 -24.25
N LYS A 395 18.86 -8.96 -24.33
CA LYS A 395 18.34 -10.26 -24.84
C LYS A 395 17.20 -10.81 -24.00
N HIS A 396 17.25 -10.66 -22.67
CA HIS A 396 16.13 -11.07 -21.81
C HIS A 396 14.85 -10.28 -22.12
N TRP A 397 14.96 -8.96 -22.32
CA TRP A 397 13.82 -8.13 -22.73
C TRP A 397 13.31 -8.49 -24.14
N ASP A 398 14.19 -8.72 -25.09
CA ASP A 398 13.81 -9.15 -26.45
C ASP A 398 13.08 -10.49 -26.42
N THR A 399 13.57 -11.45 -25.62
CA THR A 399 12.90 -12.75 -25.42
C THR A 399 11.53 -12.54 -24.80
N TYR A 400 11.41 -11.74 -23.76
CA TYR A 400 10.15 -11.47 -23.07
C TYR A 400 9.11 -10.87 -24.04
N TYR A 401 9.47 -9.84 -24.80
CA TYR A 401 8.54 -9.22 -25.76
C TYR A 401 8.18 -10.14 -26.94
N HIS A 402 9.12 -10.99 -27.37
CA HIS A 402 8.84 -11.98 -28.40
C HIS A 402 7.84 -13.05 -27.95
N GLU A 403 8.00 -13.54 -26.73
CA GLU A 403 7.13 -14.59 -26.15
C GLU A 403 5.77 -14.04 -25.66
N ASN A 404 5.68 -12.74 -25.35
CA ASN A 404 4.49 -12.09 -24.83
C ASN A 404 4.07 -10.89 -25.69
N PRO A 405 3.74 -11.12 -26.99
CA PRO A 405 3.36 -10.03 -27.88
C PRO A 405 2.01 -9.42 -27.47
N PRO A 406 1.76 -8.16 -27.82
CA PRO A 406 0.45 -7.52 -27.62
C PRO A 406 -0.66 -8.33 -28.29
N LYS A 407 -1.77 -8.51 -27.57
CA LYS A 407 -2.95 -9.23 -28.08
C LYS A 407 -3.87 -8.28 -28.85
N GLU A 408 -3.94 -8.44 -30.16
CA GLU A 408 -4.76 -7.60 -31.06
C GLU A 408 -6.21 -7.48 -30.58
N THR A 409 -6.80 -8.56 -30.09
CA THR A 409 -8.17 -8.55 -29.56
C THR A 409 -8.34 -7.62 -28.36
N VAL A 410 -7.34 -7.51 -27.48
CA VAL A 410 -7.36 -6.59 -26.32
C VAL A 410 -7.21 -5.15 -26.78
N HIS A 411 -6.23 -4.88 -27.66
CA HIS A 411 -5.98 -3.54 -28.18
C HIS A 411 -7.15 -3.01 -29.01
N SER A 412 -7.77 -3.86 -29.84
CA SER A 412 -8.98 -3.50 -30.60
C SER A 412 -10.15 -3.18 -29.65
N ARG A 413 -10.36 -3.94 -28.58
CA ARG A 413 -11.41 -3.62 -27.60
C ARG A 413 -11.13 -2.27 -26.91
N LEU A 414 -9.91 -2.01 -26.50
CA LEU A 414 -9.52 -0.76 -25.84
C LEU A 414 -9.75 0.47 -26.75
N SER A 415 -9.34 0.36 -28.02
CA SER A 415 -9.48 1.46 -28.99
C SER A 415 -10.94 1.77 -29.36
N ASN A 416 -11.83 0.82 -29.19
CA ASN A 416 -13.27 0.97 -29.45
C ASN A 416 -14.06 1.46 -28.26
N VAL A 417 -13.46 1.67 -27.06
CA VAL A 417 -14.14 2.24 -25.90
C VAL A 417 -14.54 3.68 -26.19
N THR A 418 -15.80 3.97 -25.97
CA THR A 418 -16.39 5.31 -26.16
C THR A 418 -17.01 5.82 -24.85
N ASP A 419 -17.38 7.10 -24.81
CA ASP A 419 -18.09 7.67 -23.65
C ASP A 419 -19.42 6.97 -23.36
N ALA A 420 -20.05 6.39 -24.38
CA ALA A 420 -21.29 5.61 -24.22
C ALA A 420 -21.08 4.33 -23.39
N ASP A 421 -19.88 3.73 -23.47
CA ASP A 421 -19.53 2.54 -22.70
C ASP A 421 -19.31 2.84 -21.22
N LEU A 422 -19.13 4.12 -20.87
CA LEU A 422 -18.95 4.59 -19.50
C LEU A 422 -20.29 5.07 -18.86
N ALA A 423 -21.39 4.99 -19.59
CA ALA A 423 -22.68 5.50 -19.13
C ALA A 423 -23.68 4.37 -18.91
N ARG A 424 -24.35 4.35 -17.74
CA ARG A 424 -25.50 3.47 -17.48
C ARG A 424 -26.66 3.84 -18.42
N PRO A 425 -27.56 2.89 -18.75
CA PRO A 425 -28.67 3.13 -19.68
C PRO A 425 -29.57 4.31 -19.30
N SER A 426 -29.72 4.60 -18.00
CA SER A 426 -30.49 5.72 -17.47
C SER A 426 -29.81 6.37 -16.27
N PRO A 427 -30.04 7.66 -15.98
CA PRO A 427 -29.60 8.32 -14.75
C PRO A 427 -30.15 7.65 -13.48
N PHE A 428 -29.44 7.75 -12.36
CA PHE A 428 -29.78 7.12 -11.09
C PHE A 428 -31.26 7.32 -10.65
N PRO A 429 -31.86 8.51 -10.69
CA PRO A 429 -33.27 8.69 -10.24
C PRO A 429 -34.25 7.84 -11.03
N GLN A 430 -33.95 7.53 -12.30
CA GLN A 430 -34.77 6.66 -13.11
C GLN A 430 -34.49 5.18 -12.81
N ARG A 431 -33.24 4.79 -12.69
CA ARG A 431 -32.83 3.41 -12.36
C ARG A 431 -33.39 2.95 -11.01
N ARG A 432 -33.33 3.82 -10.00
CA ARG A 432 -33.81 3.52 -8.64
C ARG A 432 -35.24 2.99 -8.61
N GLN A 433 -36.12 3.48 -9.49
CA GLN A 433 -37.51 3.04 -9.58
C GLN A 433 -37.65 1.56 -10.02
N HIS A 434 -36.62 1.01 -10.64
CA HIS A 434 -36.59 -0.36 -11.15
C HIS A 434 -35.83 -1.34 -10.26
N GLN A 435 -35.00 -0.83 -9.36
CA GLN A 435 -34.06 -1.63 -8.53
C GLN A 435 -34.68 -2.01 -7.19
N LEU A 436 -34.24 -3.14 -6.64
CA LEU A 436 -34.52 -3.60 -5.27
C LEU A 436 -35.98 -3.62 -4.91
N LYS A 437 -36.86 -3.97 -5.86
CA LYS A 437 -38.32 -4.06 -5.64
C LYS A 437 -38.65 -5.05 -4.54
N GLY A 438 -39.55 -4.67 -3.63
CA GLY A 438 -40.01 -5.52 -2.53
C GLY A 438 -39.09 -5.54 -1.30
N LEU A 439 -37.97 -4.80 -1.29
CA LEU A 439 -37.19 -4.63 -0.08
C LEU A 439 -37.87 -3.62 0.88
N PRO A 440 -37.73 -3.86 2.20
CA PRO A 440 -38.20 -2.89 3.18
C PRO A 440 -37.29 -1.65 3.19
N ILE A 441 -37.80 -0.59 3.82
CA ILE A 441 -36.97 0.59 4.14
C ILE A 441 -35.81 0.17 5.05
N LEU A 442 -34.63 0.82 4.95
CA LEU A 442 -33.40 0.44 5.68
C LEU A 442 -33.02 -1.03 5.42
N PRO A 443 -32.88 -1.50 4.15
CA PRO A 443 -32.59 -2.90 3.89
C PRO A 443 -31.26 -3.31 4.53
N THR A 444 -31.24 -4.51 5.15
CA THR A 444 -30.06 -5.06 5.82
C THR A 444 -29.26 -5.95 4.91
N THR A 445 -27.93 -5.84 4.98
CA THR A 445 -26.98 -6.66 4.19
C THR A 445 -25.64 -6.80 4.92
N THR A 446 -24.72 -7.56 4.33
CA THR A 446 -23.29 -7.57 4.70
C THR A 446 -22.43 -7.14 3.52
N ILE A 447 -21.13 -6.90 3.77
CA ILE A 447 -20.23 -6.42 2.72
C ILE A 447 -19.87 -7.54 1.75
N GLY A 448 -19.45 -8.74 2.25
CA GLY A 448 -19.10 -9.86 1.35
C GLY A 448 -18.63 -11.08 2.11
N SER A 449 -17.44 -11.03 2.68
CA SER A 449 -16.81 -12.19 3.31
C SER A 449 -17.40 -12.54 4.66
N PHE A 450 -17.49 -13.85 4.96
CA PHE A 450 -17.82 -14.45 6.25
C PHE A 450 -16.58 -15.10 6.87
N PRO A 451 -16.65 -15.58 8.15
CA PRO A 451 -15.49 -16.11 8.87
C PRO A 451 -14.74 -17.21 8.13
N GLN A 452 -13.45 -16.99 7.93
CA GLN A 452 -12.52 -17.94 7.29
C GLN A 452 -11.98 -18.93 8.33
N THR A 453 -12.68 -20.04 8.51
CA THR A 453 -12.35 -21.06 9.50
C THR A 453 -11.04 -21.81 9.18
N PRO A 454 -10.40 -22.46 10.20
CA PRO A 454 -9.24 -23.34 9.95
C PRO A 454 -9.54 -24.46 8.95
N GLN A 455 -10.78 -24.96 8.93
CA GLN A 455 -11.24 -26.00 8.00
C GLN A 455 -11.21 -25.52 6.54
N ILE A 456 -11.74 -24.33 6.26
CA ILE A 456 -11.69 -23.73 4.91
C ILE A 456 -10.24 -23.54 4.47
N ARG A 457 -9.37 -23.04 5.36
CA ARG A 457 -7.94 -22.86 5.05
C ARG A 457 -7.23 -24.19 4.78
N ALA A 458 -7.63 -25.26 5.51
CA ALA A 458 -7.11 -26.60 5.28
C ALA A 458 -7.56 -27.16 3.92
N LEU A 459 -8.83 -26.94 3.52
CA LEU A 459 -9.33 -27.37 2.21
C LEU A 459 -8.54 -26.76 1.06
N ARG A 460 -8.27 -25.45 1.10
CA ARG A 460 -7.44 -24.79 0.07
C ARG A 460 -6.01 -25.36 0.01
N ARG A 461 -5.40 -25.65 1.16
CA ARG A 461 -4.07 -26.29 1.19
C ARG A 461 -4.10 -27.67 0.58
N LYS A 462 -5.12 -28.49 0.89
CA LYS A 462 -5.28 -29.84 0.34
C LYS A 462 -5.50 -29.83 -1.18
N LEU A 463 -6.26 -28.86 -1.69
CA LEU A 463 -6.38 -28.68 -3.14
C LEU A 463 -5.02 -28.33 -3.75
N LYS A 464 -4.30 -27.38 -3.17
CA LYS A 464 -3.01 -26.94 -3.67
C LYS A 464 -1.93 -28.03 -3.62
N SER A 465 -1.98 -28.92 -2.62
CA SER A 465 -1.08 -30.09 -2.50
C SER A 465 -1.52 -31.29 -3.36
N GLY A 466 -2.67 -31.22 -4.03
CA GLY A 466 -3.22 -32.34 -4.81
C GLY A 466 -3.81 -33.47 -3.95
N GLU A 467 -3.99 -33.26 -2.64
CA GLU A 467 -4.60 -34.27 -1.73
C GLU A 467 -6.09 -34.49 -2.03
N ILE A 468 -6.78 -33.51 -2.57
CA ILE A 468 -8.19 -33.58 -2.98
C ILE A 468 -8.37 -33.07 -4.40
N SER A 469 -9.37 -33.60 -5.10
CA SER A 469 -9.73 -33.13 -6.44
C SER A 469 -10.48 -31.80 -6.38
N ILE A 470 -10.53 -31.09 -7.50
CA ILE A 470 -11.27 -29.83 -7.62
C ILE A 470 -12.78 -30.04 -7.39
N GLU A 471 -13.34 -31.17 -7.79
CA GLU A 471 -14.76 -31.52 -7.58
C GLU A 471 -15.05 -31.68 -6.07
N SER A 472 -14.17 -32.42 -5.37
CA SER A 472 -14.27 -32.60 -3.92
C SER A 472 -14.14 -31.27 -3.16
N TYR A 473 -13.20 -30.42 -3.61
CA TYR A 473 -13.05 -29.07 -3.07
C TYR A 473 -14.31 -28.23 -3.28
N ARG A 474 -14.83 -28.18 -4.50
CA ARG A 474 -16.05 -27.43 -4.86
C ARG A 474 -17.25 -27.88 -4.02
N ALA A 475 -17.46 -29.18 -3.87
CA ALA A 475 -18.55 -29.70 -3.04
C ALA A 475 -18.49 -29.19 -1.61
N ARG A 476 -17.28 -29.12 -1.01
CA ARG A 476 -17.10 -28.58 0.36
C ARG A 476 -17.27 -27.06 0.44
N ILE A 477 -16.91 -26.35 -0.61
CA ILE A 477 -17.18 -24.90 -0.69
C ILE A 477 -18.68 -24.64 -0.84
N ASP A 478 -19.40 -25.45 -1.61
CA ASP A 478 -20.87 -25.36 -1.77
C ASP A 478 -21.60 -25.61 -0.44
N GLU A 479 -21.15 -26.60 0.36
CA GLU A 479 -21.65 -26.81 1.74
C GLU A 479 -21.42 -25.56 2.62
N GLN A 480 -20.27 -24.90 2.48
CA GLN A 480 -19.99 -23.68 3.24
C GLN A 480 -20.84 -22.48 2.77
N ILE A 481 -21.06 -22.35 1.45
CA ILE A 481 -21.99 -21.36 0.89
C ILE A 481 -23.40 -21.57 1.43
N ALA A 482 -23.88 -22.82 1.41
CA ALA A 482 -25.20 -23.18 1.96
C ALA A 482 -25.32 -22.78 3.46
N TYR A 483 -24.27 -23.04 4.25
CA TYR A 483 -24.23 -22.64 5.64
C TYR A 483 -24.27 -21.10 5.80
N ASN A 484 -23.48 -20.37 5.00
CA ASN A 484 -23.46 -18.91 5.02
C ASN A 484 -24.84 -18.32 4.68
N ILE A 485 -25.51 -18.82 3.66
CA ILE A 485 -26.86 -18.42 3.27
C ILE A 485 -27.89 -18.75 4.38
N GLY A 486 -27.83 -19.98 4.93
CA GLY A 486 -28.75 -20.41 5.99
C GLY A 486 -28.64 -19.56 7.26
N VAL A 487 -27.44 -19.15 7.65
CA VAL A 487 -27.23 -18.21 8.78
C VAL A 487 -27.86 -16.86 8.49
N GLN A 488 -27.63 -16.28 7.32
CA GLN A 488 -28.20 -14.99 6.92
C GLN A 488 -29.71 -15.02 6.86
N GLU A 489 -30.30 -16.07 6.32
CA GLU A 489 -31.75 -16.32 6.31
C GLU A 489 -32.33 -16.39 7.73
N ALA A 490 -31.70 -17.18 8.61
CA ALA A 490 -32.15 -17.35 10.00
C ALA A 490 -32.01 -16.06 10.83
N LEU A 491 -31.10 -15.17 10.46
CA LEU A 491 -30.95 -13.84 11.07
C LEU A 491 -31.91 -12.79 10.49
N GLY A 492 -32.53 -13.06 9.34
CA GLY A 492 -33.50 -12.16 8.73
C GLY A 492 -32.86 -11.04 7.89
N LEU A 493 -31.62 -11.18 7.40
CA LEU A 493 -31.02 -10.23 6.45
C LEU A 493 -31.87 -10.13 5.17
N ASP A 494 -31.93 -8.94 4.58
CA ASP A 494 -32.77 -8.66 3.40
C ASP A 494 -32.06 -8.96 2.08
N ILE A 495 -30.77 -8.60 1.96
CA ILE A 495 -29.90 -8.90 0.81
C ILE A 495 -28.74 -9.75 1.31
N LEU A 496 -28.51 -10.90 0.68
CA LEU A 496 -27.54 -11.87 1.15
C LEU A 496 -26.25 -11.83 0.31
N VAL A 497 -25.19 -12.46 0.84
CA VAL A 497 -23.93 -12.69 0.14
C VAL A 497 -23.53 -14.18 0.23
N HIS A 498 -22.77 -14.70 -0.73
CA HIS A 498 -22.31 -16.09 -0.66
C HIS A 498 -21.24 -16.33 0.44
N GLY A 499 -20.61 -15.25 0.93
CA GLY A 499 -19.67 -15.28 2.07
C GLY A 499 -18.22 -15.55 1.71
N GLU A 500 -17.88 -15.72 0.45
CA GLU A 500 -16.52 -15.82 -0.11
C GLU A 500 -15.64 -16.93 0.47
N PRO A 501 -16.15 -18.13 0.75
CA PRO A 501 -15.34 -19.19 1.35
C PRO A 501 -14.20 -19.68 0.43
N GLU A 502 -14.33 -19.50 -0.89
CA GLU A 502 -13.34 -19.88 -1.89
C GLU A 502 -12.15 -18.92 -1.98
N ARG A 503 -12.28 -17.66 -1.50
CA ARG A 503 -11.30 -16.59 -1.73
C ARG A 503 -10.25 -16.51 -0.63
N THR A 504 -8.98 -16.48 -1.03
CA THR A 504 -7.84 -16.21 -0.13
C THR A 504 -7.65 -14.72 0.10
N ASP A 505 -7.61 -13.98 -0.99
CA ASP A 505 -7.40 -12.54 -1.07
C ASP A 505 -8.28 -11.97 -2.18
N MET A 506 -8.71 -10.72 -2.07
CA MET A 506 -9.63 -10.12 -3.02
C MET A 506 -8.98 -9.77 -4.36
N VAL A 507 -7.64 -9.70 -4.44
CA VAL A 507 -6.91 -9.47 -5.69
C VAL A 507 -6.36 -10.78 -6.26
N GLU A 508 -5.69 -11.61 -5.43
CA GLU A 508 -5.14 -12.90 -5.85
C GLU A 508 -6.22 -13.78 -6.51
N TYR A 509 -7.42 -13.85 -5.94
CA TYR A 509 -8.53 -14.64 -6.49
C TYR A 509 -8.92 -14.24 -7.90
N PHE A 510 -9.07 -12.94 -8.19
CA PHE A 510 -9.45 -12.47 -9.53
C PHE A 510 -8.29 -12.59 -10.50
N ALA A 511 -7.08 -12.28 -10.06
CA ALA A 511 -5.89 -12.43 -10.87
C ALA A 511 -5.68 -13.89 -11.34
N GLU A 512 -5.96 -14.89 -10.47
CA GLU A 512 -5.91 -16.33 -10.83
C GLU A 512 -6.93 -16.75 -11.91
N LYS A 513 -7.95 -15.92 -12.17
CA LYS A 513 -9.00 -16.17 -13.17
C LYS A 513 -8.77 -15.43 -14.49
N LEU A 514 -7.72 -14.62 -14.56
CA LEU A 514 -7.40 -13.80 -15.71
C LEU A 514 -6.06 -14.24 -16.32
N ASP A 515 -6.02 -14.40 -17.64
CA ASP A 515 -4.75 -14.54 -18.36
C ASP A 515 -3.98 -13.23 -18.31
N GLY A 516 -2.65 -13.30 -18.31
CA GLY A 516 -1.77 -12.14 -18.24
C GLY A 516 -1.24 -11.83 -16.83
N PHE A 517 -1.65 -12.60 -15.82
CA PHE A 517 -1.09 -12.59 -14.48
C PHE A 517 -0.14 -13.75 -14.21
N ALA A 518 0.90 -13.47 -13.45
CA ALA A 518 1.83 -14.48 -12.93
C ALA A 518 1.89 -14.43 -11.40
N PHE A 519 2.14 -15.58 -10.77
CA PHE A 519 2.15 -15.76 -9.33
C PHE A 519 3.48 -16.31 -8.86
N THR A 520 4.14 -15.58 -7.98
CA THR A 520 5.38 -16.04 -7.34
C THR A 520 5.11 -17.17 -6.36
N GLN A 521 6.12 -17.99 -6.09
CA GLN A 521 6.07 -18.98 -5.00
C GLN A 521 6.40 -18.35 -3.65
N ASN A 522 7.41 -17.48 -3.61
CA ASN A 522 7.94 -16.87 -2.39
C ASN A 522 8.10 -15.34 -2.47
N GLY A 523 7.40 -14.69 -3.39
CA GLY A 523 7.44 -13.26 -3.62
C GLY A 523 6.69 -12.42 -2.57
N TRP A 524 6.97 -12.66 -1.30
CA TRP A 524 6.32 -11.98 -0.18
C TRP A 524 6.87 -10.58 0.05
N VAL A 525 5.96 -9.64 0.27
CA VAL A 525 6.25 -8.25 0.62
C VAL A 525 5.54 -7.91 1.93
N GLN A 526 6.20 -7.18 2.82
CA GLN A 526 5.60 -6.72 4.06
C GLN A 526 4.50 -5.68 3.79
N SER A 527 3.32 -5.89 4.38
CA SER A 527 2.22 -4.93 4.36
C SER A 527 2.23 -4.07 5.64
N TYR A 528 2.23 -4.70 6.81
CA TYR A 528 2.45 -4.05 8.12
C TYR A 528 2.79 -5.12 9.17
N GLY A 529 3.55 -4.77 10.19
CA GLY A 529 3.93 -5.69 11.26
C GLY A 529 4.41 -7.03 10.72
N SER A 530 3.81 -8.14 11.13
CA SER A 530 4.11 -9.48 10.59
C SER A 530 3.32 -9.84 9.32
N ARG A 531 2.36 -9.01 8.90
CA ARG A 531 1.55 -9.30 7.72
C ARG A 531 2.35 -9.12 6.45
N CYS A 532 2.43 -10.20 5.67
CA CYS A 532 2.99 -10.20 4.33
C CYS A 532 1.90 -10.52 3.32
N VAL A 533 2.00 -9.89 2.16
CA VAL A 533 1.17 -10.14 0.97
C VAL A 533 2.05 -10.65 -0.16
N ARG A 534 1.45 -11.29 -1.13
CA ARG A 534 2.14 -11.79 -2.33
C ARG A 534 1.42 -11.26 -3.56
N PRO A 535 1.74 -10.01 -3.95
CA PRO A 535 1.07 -9.36 -5.08
C PRO A 535 1.28 -10.17 -6.37
N PRO A 536 0.23 -10.36 -7.18
CA PRO A 536 0.39 -10.92 -8.51
C PRO A 536 1.15 -9.95 -9.43
N ILE A 537 1.76 -10.47 -10.48
CA ILE A 537 2.51 -9.70 -11.47
C ILE A 537 1.68 -9.66 -12.76
N ILE A 538 1.34 -8.46 -13.23
CA ILE A 538 0.76 -8.27 -14.57
C ILE A 538 1.92 -8.32 -15.56
N PHE A 539 2.00 -9.39 -16.37
CA PHE A 539 3.11 -9.59 -17.30
C PHE A 539 2.72 -9.54 -18.77
N ALA A 540 1.44 -9.66 -19.09
CA ALA A 540 0.95 -9.63 -20.47
C ALA A 540 -0.41 -8.91 -20.53
N ASP A 541 -0.97 -8.77 -21.73
CA ASP A 541 -2.32 -8.23 -21.90
C ASP A 541 -3.35 -9.12 -21.22
N LEU A 542 -4.29 -8.51 -20.52
CA LEU A 542 -5.25 -9.18 -19.66
C LEU A 542 -6.46 -9.68 -20.46
N VAL A 543 -6.80 -10.92 -20.24
CA VAL A 543 -7.97 -11.58 -20.87
C VAL A 543 -8.71 -12.39 -19.83
N ARG A 544 -10.04 -12.33 -19.85
CA ARG A 544 -10.91 -13.20 -19.08
C ARG A 544 -11.31 -14.41 -19.95
N PRO A 545 -10.74 -15.60 -19.73
CA PRO A 545 -11.02 -16.78 -20.54
C PRO A 545 -12.40 -17.38 -20.27
N VAL A 546 -12.87 -17.29 -19.00
CA VAL A 546 -14.16 -17.84 -18.55
C VAL A 546 -14.75 -16.98 -17.45
N SER A 547 -16.02 -17.20 -17.09
CA SER A 547 -16.65 -16.54 -15.94
C SER A 547 -15.91 -16.84 -14.64
N MET A 548 -15.79 -15.83 -13.77
CA MET A 548 -14.96 -15.89 -12.56
C MET A 548 -15.76 -16.25 -11.30
N THR A 549 -16.99 -15.73 -11.15
CA THR A 549 -17.77 -15.77 -9.91
C THR A 549 -19.21 -16.25 -10.09
N VAL A 550 -19.65 -16.38 -11.34
CA VAL A 550 -21.05 -16.75 -11.68
C VAL A 550 -21.44 -18.08 -11.06
N ARG A 551 -20.53 -19.07 -11.02
CA ARG A 551 -20.81 -20.39 -10.42
C ARG A 551 -21.18 -20.26 -8.95
N GLU A 552 -20.37 -19.58 -8.17
CA GLU A 552 -20.56 -19.40 -6.73
C GLU A 552 -21.82 -18.58 -6.43
N PHE A 553 -22.13 -17.60 -7.28
CA PHE A 553 -23.39 -16.85 -7.22
C PHE A 553 -24.59 -17.77 -7.46
N VAL A 554 -24.60 -18.57 -8.51
CA VAL A 554 -25.69 -19.50 -8.85
C VAL A 554 -25.91 -20.53 -7.74
N VAL A 555 -24.84 -21.07 -7.17
CA VAL A 555 -24.93 -21.99 -6.02
C VAL A 555 -25.59 -21.28 -4.83
N ALA A 556 -25.13 -20.09 -4.47
CA ALA A 556 -25.71 -19.31 -3.37
C ALA A 556 -27.19 -18.99 -3.60
N GLN A 557 -27.52 -18.50 -4.82
CA GLN A 557 -28.91 -18.13 -5.16
C GLN A 557 -29.86 -19.34 -5.16
N SER A 558 -29.34 -20.56 -5.37
CA SER A 558 -30.15 -21.77 -5.32
C SER A 558 -30.66 -22.14 -3.92
N PHE A 559 -30.06 -21.58 -2.87
CA PHE A 559 -30.45 -21.84 -1.47
C PHE A 559 -31.43 -20.83 -0.90
N THR A 560 -31.79 -19.76 -1.65
CA THR A 560 -32.65 -18.68 -1.15
C THR A 560 -33.48 -18.05 -2.25
N SER A 561 -34.66 -17.53 -1.88
CA SER A 561 -35.49 -16.68 -2.75
C SER A 561 -35.14 -15.18 -2.64
N LYS A 562 -34.34 -14.80 -1.63
CA LYS A 562 -33.86 -13.43 -1.47
C LYS A 562 -32.76 -13.11 -2.49
N SER A 563 -32.54 -11.83 -2.76
CA SER A 563 -31.42 -11.41 -3.62
C SER A 563 -30.07 -11.75 -2.99
N VAL A 564 -29.21 -12.40 -3.74
CA VAL A 564 -27.79 -12.62 -3.39
C VAL A 564 -26.94 -11.64 -4.20
N LYS A 565 -25.92 -11.03 -3.58
CA LYS A 565 -24.98 -10.16 -4.28
C LYS A 565 -23.97 -10.98 -5.10
N GLY A 566 -23.77 -10.58 -6.35
CA GLY A 566 -22.56 -10.89 -7.11
C GLY A 566 -21.41 -10.02 -6.56
N MET A 567 -20.28 -10.63 -6.21
CA MET A 567 -19.19 -9.95 -5.51
C MET A 567 -17.92 -9.89 -6.36
N LEU A 568 -17.48 -8.68 -6.71
CA LEU A 568 -16.30 -8.42 -7.54
C LEU A 568 -15.34 -7.45 -6.85
N THR A 569 -14.08 -7.54 -7.22
CA THR A 569 -13.08 -6.49 -6.92
C THR A 569 -12.93 -5.60 -8.14
N GLY A 570 -12.87 -4.30 -7.93
CA GLY A 570 -12.78 -3.32 -9.00
C GLY A 570 -11.42 -3.23 -9.67
N PRO A 571 -11.36 -2.67 -10.89
CA PRO A 571 -10.16 -2.67 -11.73
C PRO A 571 -9.01 -1.86 -11.12
N VAL A 572 -9.30 -0.77 -10.43
CA VAL A 572 -8.28 0.07 -9.80
C VAL A 572 -7.63 -0.65 -8.61
N THR A 573 -8.42 -1.36 -7.82
CA THR A 573 -7.92 -2.16 -6.69
C THR A 573 -7.06 -3.32 -7.16
N ILE A 574 -7.51 -4.07 -8.18
CA ILE A 574 -6.72 -5.18 -8.74
C ILE A 574 -5.38 -4.66 -9.25
N LEU A 575 -5.36 -3.54 -9.97
CA LEU A 575 -4.13 -2.92 -10.47
C LEU A 575 -3.22 -2.43 -9.34
N ASN A 576 -3.76 -1.71 -8.36
CA ASN A 576 -2.95 -1.07 -7.30
C ASN A 576 -2.30 -2.10 -6.36
N TRP A 577 -2.93 -3.25 -6.16
CA TRP A 577 -2.40 -4.31 -5.31
C TRP A 577 -1.68 -5.41 -6.09
N SER A 578 -1.33 -5.13 -7.35
CA SER A 578 -0.50 -5.96 -8.23
C SER A 578 0.80 -5.24 -8.59
N PHE A 579 1.81 -5.99 -8.99
CA PHE A 579 2.97 -5.41 -9.67
C PHE A 579 2.61 -5.16 -11.13
N ALA A 580 2.46 -3.89 -11.47
CA ALA A 580 2.04 -3.47 -12.80
C ALA A 580 3.17 -3.60 -13.84
N ARG A 581 2.81 -3.70 -15.12
CA ARG A 581 3.73 -3.55 -16.26
C ARG A 581 4.27 -2.11 -16.32
N GLN A 582 5.44 -1.94 -16.95
CA GLN A 582 6.07 -0.64 -17.14
C GLN A 582 6.05 -0.14 -18.59
N ASP A 583 5.64 -0.99 -19.52
CA ASP A 583 5.63 -0.69 -20.95
C ASP A 583 4.31 -0.06 -21.44
N ILE A 584 3.24 -0.20 -20.70
CA ILE A 584 1.94 0.45 -20.96
C ILE A 584 1.47 1.27 -19.74
N SER A 585 0.61 2.24 -20.00
CA SER A 585 0.12 3.14 -18.94
C SER A 585 -0.72 2.40 -17.88
N ARG A 586 -0.75 2.91 -16.65
CA ARG A 586 -1.64 2.38 -15.61
C ARG A 586 -3.12 2.51 -16.00
N LYS A 587 -3.47 3.56 -16.73
CA LYS A 587 -4.81 3.73 -17.30
C LYS A 587 -5.16 2.56 -18.22
N ASP A 588 -4.29 2.22 -19.17
CA ASP A 588 -4.57 1.15 -20.13
C ASP A 588 -4.70 -0.22 -19.43
N GLN A 589 -3.85 -0.50 -18.42
CA GLN A 589 -3.98 -1.70 -17.61
C GLN A 589 -5.31 -1.74 -16.83
N ALA A 590 -5.73 -0.61 -16.23
CA ALA A 590 -7.01 -0.50 -15.55
C ALA A 590 -8.19 -0.72 -16.50
N PHE A 591 -8.11 -0.23 -17.74
CA PHE A 591 -9.13 -0.40 -18.75
C PHE A 591 -9.18 -1.84 -19.28
N GLN A 592 -8.05 -2.54 -19.40
CA GLN A 592 -8.03 -3.98 -19.71
C GLN A 592 -8.76 -4.78 -18.61
N LEU A 593 -8.47 -4.49 -17.33
CA LEU A 593 -9.18 -5.08 -16.19
C LEU A 593 -10.67 -4.74 -16.22
N ALA A 594 -11.01 -3.49 -16.49
CA ALA A 594 -12.39 -3.03 -16.57
C ALA A 594 -13.19 -3.78 -17.64
N LEU A 595 -12.62 -4.04 -18.81
CA LEU A 595 -13.26 -4.83 -19.86
C LEU A 595 -13.46 -6.29 -19.45
N CYS A 596 -12.52 -6.90 -18.73
CA CYS A 596 -12.68 -8.24 -18.17
C CYS A 596 -13.83 -8.29 -17.13
N LEU A 597 -13.91 -7.28 -16.27
CA LEU A 597 -14.98 -7.17 -15.25
C LEU A 597 -16.33 -6.82 -15.87
N ARG A 598 -16.35 -6.02 -16.95
CA ARG A 598 -17.55 -5.73 -17.72
C ARG A 598 -18.22 -7.00 -18.23
N ASP A 599 -17.42 -7.92 -18.76
CA ASP A 599 -17.90 -9.22 -19.22
C ASP A 599 -18.44 -10.07 -18.04
N GLU A 600 -17.82 -10.00 -16.86
CA GLU A 600 -18.30 -10.69 -15.66
C GLU A 600 -19.62 -10.11 -15.13
N VAL A 601 -19.78 -8.78 -15.16
CA VAL A 601 -21.04 -8.11 -14.78
C VAL A 601 -22.16 -8.55 -15.72
N ALA A 602 -21.91 -8.63 -17.03
CA ALA A 602 -22.90 -9.11 -18.00
C ALA A 602 -23.30 -10.57 -17.77
N ASP A 603 -22.34 -11.45 -17.45
CA ASP A 603 -22.61 -12.85 -17.16
C ASP A 603 -23.37 -13.05 -15.83
N LEU A 604 -23.08 -12.26 -14.81
CA LEU A 604 -23.87 -12.25 -13.55
C LEU A 604 -25.31 -11.83 -13.81
N GLU A 605 -25.54 -10.79 -14.63
CA GLU A 605 -26.90 -10.39 -15.02
C GLU A 605 -27.61 -11.49 -15.82
N ALA A 606 -26.91 -12.15 -16.74
CA ALA A 606 -27.44 -13.28 -17.49
C ALA A 606 -27.85 -14.45 -16.57
N ALA A 607 -27.19 -14.59 -15.41
CA ALA A 607 -27.55 -15.52 -14.35
C ALA A 607 -28.64 -15.00 -13.40
N ASN A 608 -29.29 -13.88 -13.71
CA ASN A 608 -30.33 -13.21 -12.93
C ASN A 608 -29.83 -12.59 -11.61
N CYS A 609 -28.59 -12.14 -11.55
CA CYS A 609 -28.09 -11.37 -10.41
C CYS A 609 -28.65 -9.96 -10.44
N SER A 610 -29.45 -9.60 -9.42
CA SER A 610 -30.08 -8.28 -9.32
C SER A 610 -29.26 -7.24 -8.55
N VAL A 611 -28.22 -7.67 -7.84
CA VAL A 611 -27.32 -6.82 -7.07
C VAL A 611 -25.87 -7.25 -7.31
N ILE A 612 -25.07 -6.36 -7.87
CA ILE A 612 -23.64 -6.65 -8.13
C ILE A 612 -22.80 -5.62 -7.37
N GLN A 613 -21.94 -6.09 -6.49
CA GLN A 613 -21.02 -5.24 -5.73
C GLN A 613 -19.62 -5.33 -6.34
N VAL A 614 -19.04 -4.16 -6.64
CA VAL A 614 -17.70 -3.99 -7.20
C VAL A 614 -16.90 -3.11 -6.23
N ASP A 615 -16.02 -3.71 -5.44
CA ASP A 615 -15.32 -3.04 -4.36
C ASP A 615 -14.07 -2.31 -4.85
N GLU A 616 -13.93 -1.03 -4.52
CA GLU A 616 -12.80 -0.18 -4.90
C GLU A 616 -12.10 0.48 -3.69
N PRO A 617 -11.62 -0.29 -2.71
CA PRO A 617 -10.92 0.28 -1.56
C PRO A 617 -9.65 1.04 -1.96
N ALA A 618 -9.01 0.66 -3.06
CA ALA A 618 -7.77 1.29 -3.51
C ALA A 618 -7.98 2.54 -4.39
N LEU A 619 -9.20 3.01 -4.60
CA LEU A 619 -9.44 4.23 -5.37
C LEU A 619 -8.72 5.44 -4.74
N ARG A 620 -8.94 5.69 -3.45
CA ARG A 620 -8.25 6.75 -2.71
C ARG A 620 -6.77 6.43 -2.49
N GLU A 621 -6.48 5.20 -2.17
CA GLU A 621 -5.10 4.75 -1.88
C GLU A 621 -4.14 4.91 -3.06
N GLY A 622 -4.65 4.88 -4.30
CA GLY A 622 -3.87 5.08 -5.52
C GLY A 622 -3.70 6.55 -5.91
N MET A 623 -4.24 7.49 -5.14
CA MET A 623 -4.10 8.92 -5.47
C MET A 623 -2.64 9.36 -5.44
N PRO A 624 -2.21 10.17 -6.43
CA PRO A 624 -0.89 10.76 -6.44
C PRO A 624 -0.62 11.65 -5.21
N LEU A 625 0.64 11.75 -4.82
CA LEU A 625 1.08 12.54 -3.68
C LEU A 625 0.94 14.05 -3.91
N LYS A 626 0.81 14.48 -5.16
CA LYS A 626 0.63 15.88 -5.54
C LYS A 626 -0.79 16.17 -6.01
N ALA A 627 -1.39 17.23 -5.48
CA ALA A 627 -2.73 17.68 -5.84
C ALA A 627 -2.87 17.94 -7.35
N SER A 628 -1.83 18.48 -8.01
CA SER A 628 -1.83 18.74 -9.45
C SER A 628 -2.00 17.51 -10.33
N LYS A 629 -1.74 16.30 -9.80
CA LYS A 629 -1.86 15.02 -10.52
C LYS A 629 -3.16 14.27 -10.18
N LYS A 630 -3.89 14.70 -9.13
CA LYS A 630 -5.09 14.00 -8.62
C LYS A 630 -6.22 13.91 -9.64
N ASP A 631 -6.56 15.01 -10.30
CA ASP A 631 -7.70 15.05 -11.23
C ASP A 631 -7.49 14.09 -12.43
N ALA A 632 -6.28 14.05 -12.96
CA ALA A 632 -5.94 13.14 -14.05
C ALA A 632 -6.05 11.66 -13.62
N TYR A 633 -5.61 11.36 -12.41
CA TYR A 633 -5.75 10.02 -11.82
C TYR A 633 -7.22 9.66 -11.60
N LEU A 634 -7.96 10.51 -10.88
CA LEU A 634 -9.35 10.25 -10.53
C LEU A 634 -10.22 10.09 -11.78
N LYS A 635 -9.93 10.87 -12.83
CA LYS A 635 -10.66 10.72 -14.10
C LYS A 635 -10.56 9.31 -14.65
N TRP A 636 -9.36 8.78 -14.90
CA TRP A 636 -9.24 7.46 -15.49
C TRP A 636 -9.65 6.34 -14.51
N ALA A 637 -9.47 6.53 -13.22
CA ALA A 637 -9.86 5.55 -12.21
C ALA A 637 -11.40 5.41 -12.12
N VAL A 638 -12.11 6.53 -12.12
CA VAL A 638 -13.58 6.57 -12.21
C VAL A 638 -14.06 5.98 -13.53
N ASP A 639 -13.44 6.37 -14.66
CA ASP A 639 -13.80 5.84 -15.98
C ASP A 639 -13.60 4.31 -16.04
N ALA A 640 -12.55 3.75 -15.42
CA ALA A 640 -12.34 2.31 -15.36
C ALA A 640 -13.43 1.59 -14.55
N PHE A 641 -13.85 2.14 -13.40
CA PHE A 641 -14.97 1.59 -12.65
C PHE A 641 -16.26 1.63 -13.48
N ARG A 642 -16.56 2.77 -14.09
CA ARG A 642 -17.75 2.95 -14.95
C ARG A 642 -17.73 2.00 -16.14
N LEU A 643 -16.59 1.82 -16.79
CA LEU A 643 -16.45 0.86 -17.89
C LEU A 643 -16.81 -0.56 -17.44
N SER A 644 -16.41 -0.96 -16.23
CA SER A 644 -16.77 -2.27 -15.67
C SER A 644 -18.27 -2.42 -15.41
N THR A 645 -18.93 -1.37 -14.96
CA THR A 645 -20.29 -1.44 -14.38
C THR A 645 -21.40 -0.89 -15.26
N ALA A 646 -21.07 -0.06 -16.25
CA ALA A 646 -22.07 0.62 -17.08
C ALA A 646 -22.84 -0.32 -18.03
N VAL A 647 -22.36 -1.54 -18.23
CA VAL A 647 -23.10 -2.57 -18.99
C VAL A 647 -24.38 -3.03 -18.27
N ALA A 648 -24.46 -2.83 -16.95
CA ALA A 648 -25.59 -3.28 -16.14
C ALA A 648 -26.89 -2.58 -16.53
N LYS A 649 -27.99 -3.33 -16.57
CA LYS A 649 -29.35 -2.85 -16.87
C LYS A 649 -29.87 -1.97 -15.74
N ASN A 650 -30.99 -1.28 -16.00
CA ASN A 650 -31.63 -0.41 -15.02
C ASN A 650 -32.11 -1.16 -13.76
N GLU A 651 -32.50 -2.41 -13.92
CA GLU A 651 -33.00 -3.29 -12.86
C GLU A 651 -31.91 -3.79 -11.92
N THR A 652 -30.64 -3.82 -12.39
CA THR A 652 -29.50 -4.27 -11.62
C THR A 652 -28.93 -3.14 -10.78
N SER A 653 -28.87 -3.34 -9.46
CA SER A 653 -28.26 -2.40 -8.53
C SER A 653 -26.76 -2.65 -8.42
N ILE A 654 -25.97 -1.65 -8.77
CA ILE A 654 -24.52 -1.67 -8.61
C ILE A 654 -24.16 -1.09 -7.24
N HIS A 655 -23.58 -1.93 -6.40
CA HIS A 655 -23.00 -1.53 -5.13
C HIS A 655 -21.48 -1.37 -5.24
N THR A 656 -20.90 -0.57 -4.38
CA THR A 656 -19.45 -0.50 -4.15
C THR A 656 -19.17 -0.41 -2.67
N HIS A 657 -17.94 -0.75 -2.27
CA HIS A 657 -17.47 -0.64 -0.89
C HIS A 657 -16.09 -0.02 -0.86
N MET A 658 -15.89 0.88 0.09
CA MET A 658 -14.61 1.54 0.35
C MET A 658 -14.28 1.49 1.83
N CYS A 659 -13.10 0.92 2.16
CA CYS A 659 -12.56 0.84 3.51
C CYS A 659 -11.62 2.01 3.79
N TYR A 660 -11.39 2.32 5.06
CA TYR A 660 -10.31 3.20 5.58
C TYR A 660 -10.23 4.58 4.91
N CYS A 661 -11.32 5.29 4.74
CA CYS A 661 -11.30 6.51 3.95
C CYS A 661 -11.74 7.75 4.74
N GLU A 662 -10.85 8.73 4.82
CA GLU A 662 -11.24 10.13 4.92
C GLU A 662 -11.64 10.60 3.52
N PHE A 663 -12.94 10.73 3.25
CA PHE A 663 -13.46 10.93 1.90
C PHE A 663 -13.44 12.38 1.41
N ALA A 664 -13.15 13.36 2.26
CA ALA A 664 -13.24 14.78 1.93
C ALA A 664 -12.52 15.15 0.61
N ASP A 665 -11.38 14.51 0.33
CA ASP A 665 -10.54 14.78 -0.83
C ASP A 665 -11.04 14.16 -2.16
N CYS A 666 -12.02 13.23 -2.14
CA CYS A 666 -12.44 12.49 -3.32
C CYS A 666 -13.96 12.30 -3.46
N MET A 667 -14.76 13.07 -2.71
CA MET A 667 -16.24 12.95 -2.72
C MET A 667 -16.84 13.08 -4.11
N ASN A 668 -16.37 14.03 -4.92
CA ASN A 668 -16.85 14.20 -6.30
C ASN A 668 -16.53 12.99 -7.18
N ALA A 669 -15.38 12.36 -6.97
CA ALA A 669 -15.02 11.15 -7.70
C ALA A 669 -15.88 9.96 -7.27
N ILE A 670 -16.21 9.85 -5.97
CA ILE A 670 -17.12 8.83 -5.46
C ILE A 670 -18.52 8.97 -6.07
N ASP A 671 -19.04 10.19 -6.14
CA ASP A 671 -20.32 10.44 -6.83
C ASP A 671 -20.23 10.11 -8.33
N ALA A 672 -19.11 10.44 -8.96
CA ALA A 672 -18.88 10.18 -10.38
C ALA A 672 -18.71 8.68 -10.72
N LEU A 673 -18.44 7.78 -9.77
CA LEU A 673 -18.47 6.32 -10.00
C LEU A 673 -19.83 5.85 -10.54
N ASP A 674 -20.90 6.54 -10.23
CA ASP A 674 -22.27 6.22 -10.59
C ASP A 674 -22.76 4.86 -10.05
N ALA A 675 -22.19 4.41 -8.91
CA ALA A 675 -22.71 3.26 -8.17
C ALA A 675 -24.05 3.60 -7.51
N ASP A 676 -24.97 2.65 -7.47
CA ASP A 676 -26.31 2.86 -6.92
C ASP A 676 -26.31 2.90 -5.38
N VAL A 677 -25.38 2.15 -4.74
CA VAL A 677 -25.15 2.15 -3.28
C VAL A 677 -23.64 2.14 -2.99
N ASN A 678 -23.21 3.00 -2.08
CA ASN A 678 -21.85 3.03 -1.58
C ASN A 678 -21.79 2.65 -0.10
N SER A 679 -21.17 1.51 0.24
CA SER A 679 -20.94 1.10 1.62
C SER A 679 -19.58 1.62 2.11
N ILE A 680 -19.58 2.19 3.33
CA ILE A 680 -18.42 2.86 3.92
C ILE A 680 -18.21 2.44 5.37
N GLU A 681 -16.97 2.46 5.84
CA GLU A 681 -16.67 2.35 7.27
C GLU A 681 -17.09 3.62 8.00
N ASN A 682 -17.83 3.48 9.11
CA ASN A 682 -18.36 4.61 9.87
C ASN A 682 -18.49 4.34 11.38
N ALA A 683 -18.29 3.10 11.84
CA ALA A 683 -18.58 2.75 13.24
C ALA A 683 -17.72 3.51 14.26
N ARG A 684 -16.49 3.87 13.89
CA ARG A 684 -15.54 4.62 14.71
C ARG A 684 -15.57 6.13 14.50
N SER A 685 -16.28 6.62 13.48
CA SER A 685 -16.38 8.05 13.19
C SER A 685 -17.60 8.68 13.87
N ASP A 686 -17.53 9.98 14.15
CA ASP A 686 -18.64 10.79 14.64
C ASP A 686 -19.56 11.24 13.49
N ASP A 687 -19.83 10.34 12.53
CA ASP A 687 -20.65 10.55 11.35
C ASP A 687 -20.14 11.68 10.39
N GLU A 688 -18.85 12.05 10.51
CA GLU A 688 -18.24 13.09 9.68
C GLU A 688 -18.32 12.75 8.20
N THR A 689 -18.06 11.48 7.85
CA THR A 689 -18.18 11.00 6.47
C THR A 689 -19.60 11.15 5.93
N ILE A 690 -20.62 10.82 6.73
CA ILE A 690 -22.02 10.96 6.32
C ILE A 690 -22.38 12.43 6.13
N ARG A 691 -21.89 13.33 6.98
CA ARG A 691 -22.09 14.78 6.84
C ARG A 691 -21.48 15.28 5.52
N SER A 692 -20.31 14.81 5.15
CA SER A 692 -19.67 15.16 3.88
C SER A 692 -20.52 14.73 2.68
N PHE A 693 -21.15 13.55 2.69
CA PHE A 693 -22.10 13.12 1.66
C PHE A 693 -23.34 14.03 1.60
N LYS A 694 -23.85 14.45 2.74
CA LYS A 694 -24.99 15.39 2.80
C LYS A 694 -24.62 16.76 2.21
N GLU A 695 -23.43 17.26 2.53
CA GLU A 695 -22.95 18.58 2.07
C GLU A 695 -22.82 18.68 0.56
N ILE A 696 -22.38 17.62 -0.12
CA ILE A 696 -22.31 17.58 -1.59
C ILE A 696 -23.67 17.28 -2.26
N GLY A 697 -24.71 17.02 -1.48
CA GLY A 697 -26.03 16.65 -2.02
C GLY A 697 -26.06 15.28 -2.68
N TYR A 698 -25.31 14.30 -2.16
CA TYR A 698 -25.27 12.93 -2.68
C TYR A 698 -26.65 12.27 -2.63
N LEU A 699 -27.13 11.79 -3.77
CA LEU A 699 -28.50 11.28 -3.91
C LEU A 699 -28.63 9.76 -3.91
N ARG A 700 -27.49 9.04 -4.06
CA ARG A 700 -27.48 7.57 -4.16
C ARG A 700 -27.52 6.93 -2.78
N GLY A 701 -27.72 5.61 -2.74
CA GLY A 701 -27.73 4.84 -1.51
C GLY A 701 -26.39 4.88 -0.78
N ILE A 702 -26.45 4.91 0.54
CA ILE A 702 -25.26 4.86 1.43
C ILE A 702 -25.46 3.75 2.44
N GLY A 703 -24.45 2.90 2.59
CA GLY A 703 -24.34 1.86 3.62
C GLY A 703 -23.31 2.23 4.67
N PRO A 704 -23.59 3.15 5.61
CA PRO A 704 -22.65 3.45 6.67
C PRO A 704 -22.58 2.29 7.65
N GLY A 705 -21.35 1.86 8.00
CA GLY A 705 -21.13 0.78 8.93
C GLY A 705 -21.75 1.06 10.31
N THR A 706 -22.50 0.10 10.81
CA THR A 706 -23.20 0.20 12.10
C THR A 706 -22.39 -0.32 13.27
N TYR A 707 -21.41 -1.18 13.02
CA TYR A 707 -20.50 -1.68 14.04
C TYR A 707 -19.12 -2.02 13.47
N ASP A 708 -18.10 -1.87 14.31
CA ASP A 708 -16.70 -2.12 13.98
C ASP A 708 -16.40 -3.62 13.92
N ILE A 709 -15.97 -4.11 12.75
CA ILE A 709 -15.59 -5.52 12.56
C ILE A 709 -14.15 -5.81 13.05
N HIS A 710 -13.35 -4.82 13.34
CA HIS A 710 -11.97 -5.02 13.80
C HIS A 710 -11.93 -5.36 15.30
N SER A 711 -12.97 -4.98 16.04
CA SER A 711 -13.15 -5.34 17.44
C SER A 711 -13.92 -6.68 17.60
N PRO A 712 -13.54 -7.58 18.53
CA PRO A 712 -14.31 -8.76 18.85
C PRO A 712 -15.55 -8.45 19.72
N VAL A 713 -15.72 -7.23 20.15
CA VAL A 713 -16.82 -6.78 21.01
C VAL A 713 -18.11 -6.73 20.20
N VAL A 714 -19.10 -7.48 20.65
CA VAL A 714 -20.46 -7.46 20.08
C VAL A 714 -21.19 -6.23 20.60
N GLN A 715 -21.52 -5.29 19.72
CA GLN A 715 -22.25 -4.09 20.07
C GLN A 715 -23.70 -4.44 20.49
N PRO A 716 -24.22 -3.86 21.60
CA PRO A 716 -25.62 -4.09 21.99
C PRO A 716 -26.58 -3.45 20.99
N THR A 717 -27.79 -4.02 20.91
CA THR A 717 -28.85 -3.56 20.00
C THR A 717 -29.14 -2.07 20.17
N GLU A 718 -29.20 -1.59 21.42
CA GLU A 718 -29.49 -0.20 21.76
C GLU A 718 -28.45 0.78 21.18
N ALA A 719 -27.17 0.41 21.20
CA ALA A 719 -26.10 1.22 20.60
C ALA A 719 -26.26 1.33 19.07
N ILE A 720 -26.65 0.22 18.43
CA ILE A 720 -26.91 0.22 16.98
C ILE A 720 -28.17 1.04 16.65
N VAL A 721 -29.23 0.96 17.47
CA VAL A 721 -30.42 1.81 17.33
C VAL A 721 -30.05 3.31 17.38
N GLN A 722 -29.23 3.72 18.36
CA GLN A 722 -28.75 5.09 18.47
C GLN A 722 -27.96 5.52 17.22
N LYS A 723 -27.09 4.63 16.70
CA LYS A 723 -26.31 4.89 15.48
C LYS A 723 -27.23 5.05 14.26
N LEU A 724 -28.23 4.20 14.10
CA LEU A 724 -29.20 4.30 12.99
C LEU A 724 -30.05 5.58 13.10
N GLN A 725 -30.42 6.00 14.30
CA GLN A 725 -31.11 7.28 14.53
C GLN A 725 -30.22 8.46 14.16
N SER A 726 -28.93 8.41 14.47
CA SER A 726 -27.97 9.42 14.04
C SER A 726 -27.92 9.52 12.51
N PHE A 727 -27.89 8.41 11.79
CA PHE A 727 -27.91 8.40 10.33
C PHE A 727 -29.20 9.03 9.78
N LEU A 728 -30.35 8.73 10.37
CA LEU A 728 -31.67 9.27 9.98
C LEU A 728 -31.80 10.78 10.21
N ASN A 729 -31.04 11.37 11.14
CA ASN A 729 -30.96 12.81 11.32
C ASN A 729 -30.18 13.51 10.17
N LEU A 730 -29.36 12.75 9.44
CA LEU A 730 -28.50 13.26 8.39
C LEU A 730 -29.02 12.94 6.98
N LEU A 731 -29.61 11.75 6.79
CA LEU A 731 -30.02 11.21 5.50
C LEU A 731 -31.48 10.71 5.53
N PRO A 732 -32.20 10.75 4.39
CA PRO A 732 -33.50 10.10 4.26
C PRO A 732 -33.39 8.58 4.46
N ALA A 733 -34.37 7.97 5.08
CA ALA A 733 -34.38 6.54 5.36
C ALA A 733 -34.27 5.66 4.09
N GLU A 734 -34.84 6.13 2.98
CA GLU A 734 -34.78 5.46 1.67
C GLU A 734 -33.37 5.41 1.08
N GLN A 735 -32.47 6.25 1.56
CA GLN A 735 -31.08 6.32 1.10
C GLN A 735 -30.16 5.40 1.89
N ILE A 736 -30.58 4.92 3.07
CA ILE A 736 -29.74 4.16 3.98
C ILE A 736 -29.89 2.66 3.73
N VAL A 737 -28.74 1.97 3.60
CA VAL A 737 -28.60 0.51 3.64
C VAL A 737 -27.84 0.13 4.92
N VAL A 738 -28.35 -0.84 5.68
CA VAL A 738 -27.78 -1.19 6.98
C VAL A 738 -26.79 -2.34 6.81
N ASN A 739 -25.53 -2.10 7.17
CA ASN A 739 -24.45 -3.08 7.05
C ASN A 739 -23.36 -2.90 8.14
N PRO A 740 -22.51 -3.89 8.38
CA PRO A 740 -21.29 -3.72 9.15
C PRO A 740 -20.26 -2.85 8.42
N ASP A 741 -19.21 -2.41 9.13
CA ASP A 741 -18.15 -1.58 8.54
C ASP A 741 -17.46 -2.23 7.34
N CYS A 742 -17.11 -3.51 7.44
CA CYS A 742 -16.40 -4.22 6.40
C CYS A 742 -16.72 -5.73 6.42
N GLY A 743 -16.03 -6.53 5.62
CA GLY A 743 -16.17 -7.98 5.55
C GLY A 743 -15.79 -8.70 6.86
N LEU A 744 -16.45 -9.81 7.16
CA LEU A 744 -16.39 -10.54 8.44
C LEU A 744 -15.31 -11.64 8.46
N LYS A 745 -14.44 -11.69 7.48
CA LYS A 745 -13.41 -12.72 7.27
C LYS A 745 -12.53 -13.01 8.47
N THR A 746 -12.19 -11.99 9.25
CA THR A 746 -11.29 -12.09 10.41
C THR A 746 -12.00 -12.45 11.72
N ARG A 747 -13.32 -12.44 11.72
CA ARG A 747 -14.16 -12.72 12.90
C ARG A 747 -14.36 -14.23 13.09
N LYS A 748 -14.92 -14.59 14.25
CA LYS A 748 -15.37 -15.97 14.55
C LYS A 748 -16.89 -16.04 14.43
N TRP A 749 -17.43 -17.22 14.15
CA TRP A 749 -18.86 -17.43 13.98
C TRP A 749 -19.74 -16.99 15.17
N PRO A 750 -19.40 -17.30 16.44
CA PRO A 750 -20.25 -16.87 17.57
C PRO A 750 -20.44 -15.35 17.64
N GLU A 751 -19.36 -14.58 17.53
CA GLU A 751 -19.42 -13.12 17.56
C GLU A 751 -20.10 -12.54 16.32
N THR A 752 -19.87 -13.13 15.13
CA THR A 752 -20.52 -12.73 13.88
C THR A 752 -22.02 -12.88 13.94
N ILE A 753 -22.51 -14.05 14.40
CA ILE A 753 -23.95 -14.31 14.52
C ILE A 753 -24.59 -13.35 15.52
N ALA A 754 -23.95 -13.13 16.67
CA ALA A 754 -24.48 -12.24 17.70
C ALA A 754 -24.53 -10.78 17.21
N ALA A 755 -23.47 -10.28 16.56
CA ALA A 755 -23.42 -8.91 16.05
C ALA A 755 -24.43 -8.67 14.93
N LEU A 756 -24.55 -9.58 13.98
CA LEU A 756 -25.55 -9.47 12.90
C LEU A 756 -27.00 -9.57 13.43
N ARG A 757 -27.26 -10.40 14.44
CA ARG A 757 -28.57 -10.45 15.10
C ARG A 757 -28.92 -9.11 15.72
N ASN A 758 -28.00 -8.52 16.50
CA ASN A 758 -28.23 -7.22 17.11
C ASN A 758 -28.44 -6.13 16.06
N MET A 759 -27.74 -6.19 14.91
CA MET A 759 -27.92 -5.27 13.80
C MET A 759 -29.32 -5.40 13.17
N VAL A 760 -29.79 -6.61 12.93
CA VAL A 760 -31.13 -6.86 12.38
C VAL A 760 -32.22 -6.45 13.37
N ASP A 761 -32.09 -6.83 14.65
CA ASP A 761 -33.05 -6.47 15.70
C ASP A 761 -33.14 -4.95 15.88
N ALA A 762 -32.00 -4.24 15.87
CA ALA A 762 -31.97 -2.78 15.91
C ALA A 762 -32.68 -2.16 14.71
N THR A 763 -32.44 -2.70 13.52
CA THR A 763 -33.08 -2.22 12.29
C THR A 763 -34.58 -2.41 12.33
N LEU A 764 -35.07 -3.55 12.82
CA LEU A 764 -36.51 -3.82 12.97
C LEU A 764 -37.15 -2.84 13.97
N GLN A 765 -36.50 -2.53 15.10
CA GLN A 765 -36.98 -1.52 16.05
C GLN A 765 -37.09 -0.13 15.41
N VAL A 766 -36.05 0.27 14.66
CA VAL A 766 -36.07 1.59 13.98
C VAL A 766 -37.13 1.63 12.89
N ARG A 767 -37.27 0.58 12.08
CA ARG A 767 -38.38 0.48 11.07
C ARG A 767 -39.75 0.62 11.70
N ALA A 768 -39.96 0.04 12.89
CA ALA A 768 -41.27 0.13 13.59
C ALA A 768 -41.55 1.55 14.12
N SER A 769 -40.57 2.42 14.22
CA SER A 769 -40.70 3.82 14.66
C SER A 769 -40.80 4.82 13.52
N LEU A 770 -40.57 4.42 12.25
CA LEU A 770 -40.73 5.23 11.04
C LEU A 770 -42.15 5.14 10.52
#